data_ac95bc066f8ee44c22aca94e145bc532
#
_entry.id   ac95bc066f8ee44c22aca94e145bc532
#
_cell.length_a   1.000
_cell.length_b   1.000
_cell.length_c   1.000
_cell.angle_alpha   90.00
_cell.angle_beta   90.00
_cell.angle_gamma   90.00
#
_symmetry.space_group_name_H-M   'P 1'
#
loop_
_entity.id
_entity.type
_entity.pdbx_description
1 polymer ?
#
loop_
_entity_poly.entity_id
_entity_poly.type
_entity_poly.pdbx_seq_one_letter_code
_entity_poly.pdbx_strand_id
1 'polypeptide(L)'
;MKTSPTLRSRIAARGTSVLAALALAIALLITPVSAIQSVAQLEVELKAAMHKELVDGDLQGAIAQYKDLVARAGSDHATAAKALVRMGQCYEKLGNAEATKAYERVVREFSDQKEMVATARARLAALGRRPGSAPAVTVRQVWAGPEVDTLLGAPSRDGTYLTFRTESEDLAIRDLGTGQIRQLTKHQTVRQSAYSSVPSPDGKQVAYSWDQEGRGELRVVGLDGAEPRVLYSNAEVRWAQPTDWSPDGKNILAVLSRRDRTSRIALVSTRDASVHIMKSFDGGAPARPRFSPDGRYIVYALPQRPESGDHDIFVLTLDGGREIPLIQHPADDVNPDWTPDGKTILFLSNRTGTMGAWWIQVAEGNPQGTPGLAKPDLGPDLTAMGFTRNGSYYYGVHTEMSDVYIAELDLATGKLISAPSAATQRYVGSNSKPDWSPDGRQLFFLSKRGAGWWGARALCVRSTESGEVRELASKLDRVPLARWSPDTRSLLVVAEHPTGVFGLFRIDVQTGDFVAGPRPAGMIGWPPAASRDGKAMIYQAAFKEPKRYCVMVRDLETGKDKELYSAADPAHFASRLTISPDERQLAFVMAADTEGSMVLKVMPAAGGEARDLLRGVRIPLGEAPIAWAPDGSSLLFARQPNPPDSKTELWLISVQGGEPRKLELAADGMRDICIHPDGRHIAFTSVQDRNEVWVLENFLTASQSAKK
;
A
#
# COMPACT_ATOMS: atom_id res chain seq x y z
N MET A 1 85.04 28.69 -28.50
CA MET A 1 83.77 28.91 -29.26
C MET A 1 82.77 27.92 -28.70
N LYS A 2 81.79 28.35 -27.91
CA LYS A 2 80.77 27.55 -27.27
C LYS A 2 79.49 27.56 -28.15
N THR A 3 79.15 26.49 -28.74
CA THR A 3 77.86 26.36 -29.50
C THR A 3 76.72 26.06 -28.55
N SER A 4 75.71 26.90 -28.55
CA SER A 4 74.46 26.70 -27.78
C SER A 4 73.54 25.62 -28.41
N PRO A 5 72.75 24.85 -27.61
CA PRO A 5 71.92 23.79 -28.11
C PRO A 5 70.68 24.37 -28.83
N THR A 6 70.29 23.71 -29.89
CA THR A 6 69.26 24.13 -30.85
C THR A 6 67.83 24.04 -30.29
N LEU A 7 66.99 24.91 -30.78
CA LEU A 7 65.58 25.13 -30.44
C LEU A 7 64.70 23.86 -30.49
N ARG A 8 65.12 22.79 -31.15
CA ARG A 8 64.37 21.51 -31.29
C ARG A 8 64.27 20.69 -30.00
N SER A 9 65.24 20.80 -29.08
CA SER A 9 65.23 20.02 -27.81
C SER A 9 64.25 20.60 -26.75
N ARG A 10 63.86 21.89 -26.87
CA ARG A 10 62.92 22.54 -25.92
C ARG A 10 61.46 22.32 -26.28
N ILE A 11 61.13 21.98 -27.54
CA ILE A 11 59.77 21.67 -27.97
C ILE A 11 59.39 20.25 -27.63
N ALA A 12 60.31 19.27 -27.70
CA ALA A 12 60.05 17.88 -27.34
C ALA A 12 59.81 17.68 -25.81
N ALA A 13 60.53 18.43 -24.95
CA ALA A 13 60.38 18.33 -23.50
C ALA A 13 59.09 18.95 -22.94
N ARG A 14 58.49 19.93 -23.66
CA ARG A 14 57.21 20.55 -23.29
C ARG A 14 56.02 19.73 -23.78
N GLY A 15 56.12 19.00 -24.89
CA GLY A 15 55.05 18.14 -25.42
C GLY A 15 54.75 16.94 -24.55
N THR A 16 55.79 16.31 -24.00
CA THR A 16 55.67 15.15 -23.11
C THR A 16 55.03 15.47 -21.74
N SER A 17 55.32 16.66 -21.19
CA SER A 17 54.74 17.10 -19.91
C SER A 17 53.26 17.46 -20.03
N VAL A 18 52.82 18.01 -21.16
CA VAL A 18 51.39 18.36 -21.41
C VAL A 18 50.55 17.08 -21.66
N LEU A 19 51.09 16.11 -22.39
CA LEU A 19 50.42 14.82 -22.61
C LEU A 19 50.34 13.99 -21.34
N ALA A 20 51.36 14.01 -20.47
CA ALA A 20 51.28 13.33 -19.16
C ALA A 20 50.31 14.00 -18.20
N ALA A 21 50.19 15.36 -18.20
CA ALA A 21 49.22 16.08 -17.39
C ALA A 21 47.78 15.88 -17.92
N LEU A 22 47.56 15.77 -19.22
CA LEU A 22 46.26 15.48 -19.81
C LEU A 22 45.82 14.06 -19.57
N ALA A 23 46.73 13.08 -19.62
CA ALA A 23 46.44 11.70 -19.30
C ALA A 23 46.11 11.51 -17.81
N LEU A 24 46.79 12.23 -16.90
CA LEU A 24 46.50 12.22 -15.47
C LEU A 24 45.15 12.89 -15.14
N ALA A 25 44.79 13.96 -15.83
CA ALA A 25 43.51 14.66 -15.69
C ALA A 25 42.34 13.81 -16.22
N ILE A 26 42.54 13.07 -17.32
CA ILE A 26 41.52 12.15 -17.87
C ILE A 26 41.37 10.94 -16.95
N ALA A 27 42.42 10.40 -16.37
CA ALA A 27 42.36 9.31 -15.40
C ALA A 27 41.62 9.72 -14.10
N LEU A 28 41.74 10.97 -13.64
CA LEU A 28 41.06 11.51 -12.48
C LEU A 28 39.57 11.83 -12.73
N LEU A 29 39.15 12.02 -14.00
CA LEU A 29 37.76 12.26 -14.38
C LEU A 29 36.96 10.98 -14.65
N ILE A 30 37.64 9.87 -14.95
CA ILE A 30 36.97 8.59 -15.27
C ILE A 30 36.68 7.78 -13.99
N THR A 31 37.46 7.94 -12.92
CA THR A 31 37.32 7.17 -11.68
C THR A 31 36.00 7.42 -10.91
N PRO A 32 35.41 8.63 -10.79
CA PRO A 32 34.16 8.80 -10.08
C PRO A 32 32.94 8.29 -10.87
N VAL A 33 32.97 8.34 -12.20
CA VAL A 33 31.83 7.90 -13.05
C VAL A 33 31.70 6.37 -13.04
N SER A 34 32.80 5.63 -13.12
CA SER A 34 32.79 4.16 -13.07
C SER A 34 32.42 3.63 -11.68
N ALA A 35 32.82 4.31 -10.61
CA ALA A 35 32.44 3.96 -9.24
C ALA A 35 30.94 4.21 -8.98
N ILE A 36 30.38 5.32 -9.47
CA ILE A 36 28.94 5.61 -9.36
C ILE A 36 28.12 4.60 -10.16
N GLN A 37 28.55 4.23 -11.36
CA GLN A 37 27.89 3.19 -12.15
C GLN A 37 27.92 1.81 -11.47
N SER A 38 29.02 1.46 -10.80
CA SER A 38 29.15 0.19 -10.09
C SER A 38 28.23 0.12 -8.85
N VAL A 39 28.10 1.22 -8.08
CA VAL A 39 27.19 1.29 -6.92
C VAL A 39 25.74 1.21 -7.35
N ALA A 40 25.34 1.93 -8.41
CA ALA A 40 23.99 1.84 -8.96
C ALA A 40 23.63 0.43 -9.44
N GLN A 41 24.61 -0.29 -10.02
CA GLN A 41 24.43 -1.67 -10.45
C GLN A 41 24.22 -2.63 -9.27
N LEU A 42 25.00 -2.48 -8.20
CA LEU A 42 24.87 -3.29 -6.98
C LEU A 42 23.51 -3.07 -6.28
N GLU A 43 23.00 -1.86 -6.31
CA GLU A 43 21.65 -1.55 -5.78
C GLU A 43 20.54 -2.22 -6.58
N VAL A 44 20.68 -2.29 -7.91
CA VAL A 44 19.75 -3.02 -8.79
C VAL A 44 19.76 -4.52 -8.46
N GLU A 45 20.94 -5.10 -8.31
CA GLU A 45 21.10 -6.52 -7.98
C GLU A 45 20.60 -6.85 -6.57
N LEU A 46 20.79 -5.95 -5.60
CA LEU A 46 20.20 -6.10 -4.27
C LEU A 46 18.67 -6.21 -4.35
N LYS A 47 18.05 -5.39 -5.18
CA LYS A 47 16.59 -5.40 -5.36
C LYS A 47 16.12 -6.63 -6.10
N ALA A 48 16.87 -7.11 -7.08
CA ALA A 48 16.57 -8.38 -7.76
C ALA A 48 16.60 -9.56 -6.76
N ALA A 49 17.58 -9.58 -5.85
CA ALA A 49 17.64 -10.57 -4.78
C ALA A 49 16.47 -10.43 -3.79
N MET A 50 16.09 -9.20 -3.45
CA MET A 50 14.91 -8.93 -2.63
C MET A 50 13.60 -9.35 -3.32
N HIS A 51 13.47 -9.14 -4.61
CA HIS A 51 12.35 -9.64 -5.39
C HIS A 51 12.23 -11.16 -5.28
N LYS A 52 13.35 -11.84 -5.49
CA LYS A 52 13.40 -13.30 -5.38
C LYS A 52 13.04 -13.82 -3.98
N GLU A 53 13.44 -13.08 -2.92
CA GLU A 53 13.05 -13.39 -1.55
C GLU A 53 11.58 -13.15 -1.28
N LEU A 54 11.06 -11.97 -1.67
CA LEU A 54 9.78 -11.46 -1.22
C LEU A 54 8.62 -11.83 -2.16
N VAL A 55 8.92 -11.98 -3.47
CA VAL A 55 7.91 -12.24 -4.51
C VAL A 55 7.88 -13.70 -4.90
N ASP A 56 9.06 -14.21 -5.36
CA ASP A 56 9.15 -15.60 -5.80
C ASP A 56 9.06 -16.59 -4.62
N GLY A 57 9.34 -16.12 -3.38
CA GLY A 57 9.47 -16.97 -2.20
C GLY A 57 10.66 -17.92 -2.27
N ASP A 58 11.53 -17.76 -3.27
CA ASP A 58 12.74 -18.57 -3.47
C ASP A 58 13.87 -18.09 -2.54
N LEU A 59 13.76 -18.47 -1.27
CA LEU A 59 14.74 -18.10 -0.25
C LEU A 59 16.15 -18.60 -0.56
N GLN A 60 16.29 -19.78 -1.18
CA GLN A 60 17.60 -20.34 -1.55
C GLN A 60 18.24 -19.56 -2.69
N GLY A 61 17.48 -19.24 -3.74
CA GLY A 61 17.94 -18.40 -4.83
C GLY A 61 18.26 -16.97 -4.40
N ALA A 62 17.47 -16.39 -3.50
CA ALA A 62 17.76 -15.09 -2.90
C ALA A 62 19.08 -15.10 -2.11
N ILE A 63 19.30 -16.11 -1.27
CA ILE A 63 20.56 -16.30 -0.53
C ILE A 63 21.76 -16.36 -1.48
N ALA A 64 21.66 -17.10 -2.59
CA ALA A 64 22.73 -17.20 -3.57
C ALA A 64 23.05 -15.82 -4.19
N GLN A 65 22.04 -15.05 -4.55
CA GLN A 65 22.21 -13.69 -5.08
C GLN A 65 22.79 -12.73 -4.04
N TYR A 66 22.32 -12.76 -2.79
CA TYR A 66 22.88 -11.94 -1.71
C TYR A 66 24.36 -12.27 -1.45
N LYS A 67 24.74 -13.56 -1.49
CA LYS A 67 26.15 -14.00 -1.36
C LYS A 67 27.05 -13.41 -2.44
N ASP A 68 26.61 -13.52 -3.69
CA ASP A 68 27.35 -13.00 -4.83
C ASP A 68 27.49 -11.46 -4.75
N LEU A 69 26.41 -10.78 -4.39
CA LEU A 69 26.39 -9.32 -4.21
C LEU A 69 27.36 -8.88 -3.11
N VAL A 70 27.35 -9.52 -1.94
CA VAL A 70 28.27 -9.22 -0.83
C VAL A 70 29.74 -9.46 -1.26
N ALA A 71 30.01 -10.47 -2.08
CA ALA A 71 31.37 -10.73 -2.59
C ALA A 71 31.87 -9.65 -3.56
N ARG A 72 30.95 -9.00 -4.31
CA ARG A 72 31.29 -7.97 -5.31
C ARG A 72 31.15 -6.54 -4.82
N ALA A 73 30.51 -6.31 -3.68
CA ALA A 73 30.20 -4.97 -3.18
C ALA A 73 31.45 -4.10 -2.85
N GLY A 74 32.61 -4.73 -2.60
CA GLY A 74 33.89 -4.02 -2.39
C GLY A 74 33.79 -2.93 -1.31
N SER A 75 33.90 -1.67 -1.70
CA SER A 75 33.81 -0.50 -0.81
C SER A 75 32.37 0.00 -0.55
N ASP A 76 31.36 -0.55 -1.21
CA ASP A 76 29.97 -0.20 -0.93
C ASP A 76 29.45 -0.95 0.30
N HIS A 77 29.86 -0.46 1.46
CA HIS A 77 29.49 -1.01 2.76
C HIS A 77 27.98 -0.97 3.01
N ALA A 78 27.26 0.01 2.45
CA ALA A 78 25.82 0.17 2.66
C ALA A 78 25.05 -0.98 2.00
N THR A 79 25.33 -1.26 0.73
CA THR A 79 24.68 -2.35 -0.01
C THR A 79 25.10 -3.72 0.53
N ALA A 80 26.39 -3.92 0.88
CA ALA A 80 26.88 -5.16 1.47
C ALA A 80 26.21 -5.49 2.81
N ALA A 81 26.10 -4.50 3.70
CA ALA A 81 25.47 -4.68 5.00
C ALA A 81 23.97 -5.00 4.89
N LYS A 82 23.25 -4.32 3.99
CA LYS A 82 21.83 -4.62 3.67
C LYS A 82 21.67 -6.05 3.15
N ALA A 83 22.51 -6.46 2.19
CA ALA A 83 22.46 -7.81 1.63
C ALA A 83 22.72 -8.88 2.69
N LEU A 84 23.70 -8.67 3.58
CA LEU A 84 24.00 -9.59 4.69
C LEU A 84 22.85 -9.69 5.70
N VAL A 85 22.21 -8.58 6.06
CA VAL A 85 21.05 -8.60 6.95
C VAL A 85 19.91 -9.39 6.31
N ARG A 86 19.58 -9.14 5.02
CA ARG A 86 18.53 -9.87 4.29
C ARG A 86 18.85 -11.36 4.15
N MET A 87 20.10 -11.69 3.84
CA MET A 87 20.57 -13.08 3.79
C MET A 87 20.38 -13.78 5.14
N GLY A 88 20.72 -13.09 6.25
CA GLY A 88 20.49 -13.60 7.60
C GLY A 88 19.01 -13.87 7.87
N GLN A 89 18.12 -12.99 7.43
CA GLN A 89 16.67 -13.15 7.54
C GLN A 89 16.15 -14.35 6.71
N CYS A 90 16.68 -14.57 5.50
CA CYS A 90 16.36 -15.76 4.71
C CYS A 90 16.80 -17.05 5.43
N TYR A 91 17.99 -17.05 6.00
CA TYR A 91 18.48 -18.20 6.79
C TYR A 91 17.61 -18.45 8.04
N GLU A 92 17.16 -17.41 8.75
CA GLU A 92 16.21 -17.56 9.86
C GLU A 92 14.90 -18.22 9.41
N LYS A 93 14.31 -17.77 8.29
CA LYS A 93 13.07 -18.34 7.72
C LYS A 93 13.23 -19.84 7.38
N LEU A 94 14.44 -20.24 7.00
CA LEU A 94 14.79 -21.64 6.71
C LEU A 94 15.21 -22.44 7.94
N GLY A 95 15.23 -21.84 9.15
CA GLY A 95 15.71 -22.47 10.36
C GLY A 95 17.21 -22.82 10.34
N ASN A 96 18.00 -22.11 9.55
CA ASN A 96 19.41 -22.41 9.31
C ASN A 96 20.33 -21.62 10.27
N ALA A 97 21.26 -22.33 10.94
CA ALA A 97 22.24 -21.74 11.86
C ALA A 97 23.19 -20.71 11.21
N GLU A 98 23.31 -20.67 9.89
CA GLU A 98 24.08 -19.68 9.16
C GLU A 98 23.56 -18.24 9.34
N ALA A 99 22.31 -18.07 9.80
CA ALA A 99 21.75 -16.75 10.16
C ALA A 99 22.64 -16.02 11.16
N THR A 100 23.10 -16.69 12.21
CA THR A 100 24.00 -16.13 13.23
C THR A 100 25.30 -15.60 12.62
N LYS A 101 25.92 -16.38 11.73
CA LYS A 101 27.17 -15.97 11.07
C LYS A 101 26.98 -14.74 10.17
N ALA A 102 25.86 -14.65 9.47
CA ALA A 102 25.56 -13.51 8.63
C ALA A 102 25.44 -12.21 9.47
N TYR A 103 24.73 -12.25 10.59
CA TYR A 103 24.57 -11.09 11.47
C TYR A 103 25.87 -10.73 12.21
N GLU A 104 26.64 -11.71 12.70
CA GLU A 104 27.95 -11.46 13.29
C GLU A 104 28.90 -10.75 12.32
N ARG A 105 28.83 -11.13 11.05
CA ARG A 105 29.62 -10.50 10.01
C ARG A 105 29.22 -9.03 9.79
N VAL A 106 27.93 -8.69 9.82
CA VAL A 106 27.46 -7.28 9.77
C VAL A 106 28.06 -6.47 10.92
N VAL A 107 27.97 -6.99 12.15
CA VAL A 107 28.45 -6.29 13.34
C VAL A 107 29.97 -6.09 13.33
N ARG A 108 30.73 -7.05 12.80
CA ARG A 108 32.19 -7.04 12.76
C ARG A 108 32.76 -6.21 11.62
N GLU A 109 32.23 -6.37 10.41
CA GLU A 109 32.82 -5.84 9.18
C GLU A 109 32.21 -4.50 8.72
N PHE A 110 31.00 -4.16 9.18
CA PHE A 110 30.25 -2.99 8.71
C PHE A 110 29.84 -2.07 9.88
N SER A 111 30.75 -1.81 10.81
CA SER A 111 30.50 -1.02 12.03
C SER A 111 30.08 0.45 11.75
N ASP A 112 30.39 0.97 10.57
CA ASP A 112 30.00 2.27 10.05
C ASP A 112 28.51 2.34 9.66
N GLN A 113 27.86 1.18 9.38
CA GLN A 113 26.46 1.09 9.00
C GLN A 113 25.54 0.92 10.22
N LYS A 114 25.36 2.01 11.00
CA LYS A 114 24.73 1.98 12.34
C LYS A 114 23.38 1.28 12.38
N GLU A 115 22.52 1.52 11.39
CA GLU A 115 21.18 0.92 11.30
C GLU A 115 21.24 -0.59 11.09
N MET A 116 22.08 -1.04 10.16
CA MET A 116 22.24 -2.47 9.86
C MET A 116 22.90 -3.21 11.03
N VAL A 117 23.87 -2.57 11.71
CA VAL A 117 24.49 -3.11 12.93
C VAL A 117 23.48 -3.21 14.07
N ALA A 118 22.61 -2.23 14.26
CA ALA A 118 21.54 -2.29 15.28
C ALA A 118 20.56 -3.45 14.99
N THR A 119 20.14 -3.59 13.73
CA THR A 119 19.29 -4.70 13.28
C THR A 119 19.99 -6.05 13.50
N ALA A 120 21.24 -6.21 13.08
CA ALA A 120 21.99 -7.45 13.26
C ALA A 120 22.17 -7.83 14.74
N ARG A 121 22.47 -6.86 15.63
CA ARG A 121 22.57 -7.09 17.08
C ARG A 121 21.25 -7.53 17.69
N ALA A 122 20.13 -6.91 17.30
CA ALA A 122 18.80 -7.30 17.75
C ALA A 122 18.48 -8.75 17.32
N ARG A 123 18.83 -9.13 16.07
CA ARG A 123 18.64 -10.51 15.58
C ARG A 123 19.53 -11.51 16.30
N LEU A 124 20.83 -11.20 16.54
CA LEU A 124 21.74 -12.03 17.30
C LEU A 124 21.26 -12.25 18.74
N ALA A 125 20.77 -11.21 19.40
CA ALA A 125 20.21 -11.33 20.74
C ALA A 125 18.97 -12.26 20.74
N ALA A 126 18.18 -12.26 19.68
CA ALA A 126 17.04 -13.16 19.52
C ALA A 126 17.49 -14.62 19.27
N LEU A 127 18.55 -14.83 18.50
CA LEU A 127 19.09 -16.16 18.14
C LEU A 127 19.98 -16.76 19.25
N GLY A 128 20.71 -15.95 20.03
CA GLY A 128 21.71 -16.37 21.02
C GLY A 128 21.16 -16.92 22.34
N ARG A 129 19.87 -17.20 22.46
CA ARG A 129 19.28 -17.83 23.67
C ARG A 129 19.64 -19.31 23.73
N ARG A 130 20.28 -19.75 24.84
CA ARG A 130 20.76 -21.11 25.06
C ARG A 130 19.62 -22.17 25.01
N PRO A 131 19.90 -23.41 24.53
CA PRO A 131 19.00 -24.56 24.69
C PRO A 131 18.77 -24.81 26.20
N GLY A 132 17.50 -24.71 26.65
CA GLY A 132 17.11 -24.82 28.06
C GLY A 132 16.47 -23.56 28.64
N SER A 133 16.54 -22.41 27.98
CA SER A 133 15.66 -21.26 28.22
C SER A 133 14.28 -21.54 27.60
N ALA A 134 13.23 -20.90 28.14
CA ALA A 134 11.87 -21.00 27.57
C ALA A 134 11.86 -20.97 26.04
N PRO A 135 10.94 -21.69 25.39
CA PRO A 135 10.91 -21.79 23.93
C PRO A 135 10.93 -20.39 23.31
N ALA A 136 11.80 -20.18 22.33
CA ALA A 136 11.91 -18.91 21.64
C ALA A 136 10.58 -18.57 20.96
N VAL A 137 10.25 -17.28 20.89
CA VAL A 137 9.11 -16.82 20.08
C VAL A 137 9.31 -17.29 18.64
N THR A 138 8.41 -18.11 18.13
CA THR A 138 8.44 -18.66 16.78
C THR A 138 7.35 -18.04 15.92
N VAL A 139 7.59 -17.95 14.62
CA VAL A 139 6.64 -17.41 13.64
C VAL A 139 6.41 -18.47 12.58
N ARG A 140 5.13 -18.76 12.31
CA ARG A 140 4.72 -19.74 11.31
C ARG A 140 3.62 -19.18 10.43
N GLN A 141 3.74 -19.37 9.11
CA GLN A 141 2.67 -19.08 8.17
C GLN A 141 1.53 -20.09 8.32
N VAL A 142 0.32 -19.58 8.44
CA VAL A 142 -0.90 -20.39 8.61
C VAL A 142 -1.67 -20.51 7.31
N TRP A 143 -1.71 -19.44 6.56
CA TRP A 143 -2.47 -19.37 5.33
C TRP A 143 -1.88 -18.30 4.39
N ALA A 144 -1.89 -18.54 3.09
CA ALA A 144 -1.57 -17.60 2.04
C ALA A 144 -2.46 -17.88 0.84
N GLY A 145 -2.89 -16.83 0.14
CA GLY A 145 -3.70 -16.97 -1.06
C GLY A 145 -4.39 -15.66 -1.44
N PRO A 146 -4.89 -15.56 -2.67
CA PRO A 146 -5.61 -14.36 -3.11
C PRO A 146 -6.93 -14.17 -2.36
N GLU A 147 -7.57 -15.28 -1.93
CA GLU A 147 -8.85 -15.26 -1.18
C GLU A 147 -8.71 -14.72 0.26
N VAL A 148 -7.49 -14.41 0.71
CA VAL A 148 -7.23 -13.90 2.06
C VAL A 148 -7.34 -12.39 2.10
N ASP A 149 -8.44 -11.85 2.61
CA ASP A 149 -8.45 -10.46 3.06
C ASP A 149 -8.01 -10.42 4.53
N THR A 150 -6.73 -10.16 4.76
CA THR A 150 -6.12 -10.15 6.09
C THR A 150 -6.54 -8.95 6.93
N LEU A 151 -7.16 -7.95 6.33
CA LEU A 151 -7.34 -6.65 6.96
C LEU A 151 -8.32 -6.66 8.14
N LEU A 152 -9.25 -7.62 8.23
CA LEU A 152 -10.44 -7.42 9.06
C LEU A 152 -10.94 -8.68 9.81
N GLY A 153 -10.10 -9.71 9.94
CA GLY A 153 -10.47 -10.96 10.61
C GLY A 153 -9.87 -11.12 12.01
N ALA A 154 -10.30 -12.18 12.70
CA ALA A 154 -9.79 -12.57 14.01
C ALA A 154 -9.85 -14.10 14.20
N PRO A 155 -8.93 -14.70 15.00
CA PRO A 155 -9.05 -16.09 15.40
C PRO A 155 -10.17 -16.28 16.42
N SER A 156 -10.82 -17.44 16.40
CA SER A 156 -11.62 -17.90 17.53
C SER A 156 -10.74 -18.08 18.77
N ARG A 157 -11.27 -17.86 19.96
CA ARG A 157 -10.47 -17.93 21.20
C ARG A 157 -9.89 -19.34 21.46
N ASP A 158 -10.53 -20.38 20.98
CA ASP A 158 -10.04 -21.75 21.04
C ASP A 158 -9.04 -22.12 19.94
N GLY A 159 -8.87 -21.24 18.92
CA GLY A 159 -7.95 -21.43 17.80
C GLY A 159 -8.45 -22.44 16.77
N THR A 160 -9.76 -22.70 16.69
CA THR A 160 -10.32 -23.66 15.73
C THR A 160 -10.57 -23.06 14.36
N TYR A 161 -10.90 -21.78 14.28
CA TYR A 161 -11.14 -21.08 13.01
C TYR A 161 -10.66 -19.63 13.02
N LEU A 162 -10.53 -19.08 11.81
CA LEU A 162 -10.34 -17.64 11.55
C LEU A 162 -11.57 -17.08 10.86
N THR A 163 -11.98 -15.87 11.24
CA THR A 163 -12.91 -15.07 10.44
C THR A 163 -12.13 -14.25 9.42
N PHE A 164 -12.71 -14.00 8.25
CA PHE A 164 -12.13 -13.16 7.20
C PHE A 164 -13.21 -12.65 6.27
N ARG A 165 -12.86 -11.66 5.43
CA ARG A 165 -13.70 -11.18 4.35
C ARG A 165 -13.28 -11.85 3.05
N THR A 166 -14.25 -12.34 2.27
CA THR A 166 -14.00 -12.94 0.95
C THR A 166 -13.77 -11.84 -0.10
N GLU A 167 -13.25 -12.20 -1.28
CA GLU A 167 -13.18 -11.29 -2.43
C GLU A 167 -14.55 -10.72 -2.84
N SER A 168 -15.62 -11.47 -2.59
CA SER A 168 -16.99 -10.99 -2.78
C SER A 168 -17.49 -10.08 -1.66
N GLU A 169 -16.61 -9.64 -0.75
CA GLU A 169 -16.91 -8.74 0.37
C GLU A 169 -17.87 -9.32 1.44
N ASP A 170 -18.05 -10.61 1.46
CA ASP A 170 -18.84 -11.32 2.45
C ASP A 170 -18.01 -11.86 3.62
N LEU A 171 -18.65 -12.04 4.77
CA LEU A 171 -18.03 -12.67 5.93
C LEU A 171 -17.95 -14.19 5.74
N ALA A 172 -16.78 -14.75 6.01
CA ALA A 172 -16.54 -16.18 6.01
C ALA A 172 -15.68 -16.60 7.21
N ILE A 173 -15.63 -17.91 7.46
CA ILE A 173 -14.68 -18.54 8.37
C ILE A 173 -13.85 -19.58 7.62
N ARG A 174 -12.60 -19.73 8.06
CA ARG A 174 -11.72 -20.82 7.67
C ARG A 174 -11.41 -21.68 8.88
N ASP A 175 -11.69 -22.96 8.80
CA ASP A 175 -11.28 -23.96 9.79
C ASP A 175 -9.75 -24.12 9.73
N LEU A 176 -9.07 -23.97 10.86
CA LEU A 176 -7.62 -24.01 10.94
C LEU A 176 -7.02 -25.42 10.90
N GLY A 177 -7.81 -26.43 11.22
CA GLY A 177 -7.39 -27.84 11.16
C GLY A 177 -7.52 -28.43 9.75
N THR A 178 -8.64 -28.17 9.10
CA THR A 178 -8.98 -28.76 7.78
C THR A 178 -8.71 -27.85 6.61
N GLY A 179 -8.62 -26.53 6.84
CA GLY A 179 -8.52 -25.52 5.80
C GLY A 179 -9.82 -25.22 5.06
N GLN A 180 -10.94 -25.84 5.45
CA GLN A 180 -12.23 -25.61 4.81
C GLN A 180 -12.74 -24.20 5.08
N ILE A 181 -13.30 -23.57 4.02
CA ILE A 181 -13.91 -22.25 4.07
C ILE A 181 -15.42 -22.40 4.08
N ARG A 182 -16.09 -21.63 4.93
CA ARG A 182 -17.54 -21.54 4.98
C ARG A 182 -17.97 -20.07 5.05
N GLN A 183 -18.75 -19.65 4.07
CA GLN A 183 -19.35 -18.33 4.02
C GLN A 183 -20.48 -18.22 5.06
N LEU A 184 -20.54 -17.09 5.76
CA LEU A 184 -21.54 -16.81 6.80
C LEU A 184 -22.57 -15.78 6.36
N THR A 185 -22.23 -14.89 5.43
CA THR A 185 -23.15 -13.88 4.89
C THR A 185 -23.18 -13.94 3.37
N LYS A 186 -24.24 -13.35 2.80
CA LYS A 186 -24.36 -13.14 1.36
C LYS A 186 -24.94 -11.76 1.14
N HIS A 187 -24.16 -10.86 0.54
CA HIS A 187 -24.67 -9.55 0.15
C HIS A 187 -25.67 -9.65 -0.99
N GLN A 188 -26.60 -8.72 -1.04
CA GLN A 188 -27.63 -8.66 -2.09
C GLN A 188 -27.29 -7.62 -3.15
N THR A 189 -26.46 -6.64 -2.82
CA THR A 189 -26.02 -5.59 -3.72
C THR A 189 -24.56 -5.28 -3.46
N VAL A 190 -23.82 -4.78 -4.45
CA VAL A 190 -22.40 -4.37 -4.33
C VAL A 190 -22.15 -3.18 -3.39
N ARG A 191 -23.21 -2.59 -2.84
CA ARG A 191 -23.12 -1.56 -1.80
C ARG A 191 -23.27 -2.13 -0.41
N GLN A 192 -23.33 -3.43 -0.30
CA GLN A 192 -23.35 -4.17 0.95
C GLN A 192 -22.05 -4.93 1.08
N SER A 193 -21.35 -4.79 2.19
CA SER A 193 -20.12 -5.49 2.44
C SER A 193 -19.88 -5.72 3.93
N ALA A 194 -19.28 -6.86 4.22
CA ALA A 194 -18.78 -7.15 5.56
C ALA A 194 -17.42 -6.48 5.77
N TYR A 195 -17.21 -5.99 6.98
CA TYR A 195 -15.91 -5.50 7.43
C TYR A 195 -15.54 -6.18 8.75
N SER A 196 -14.68 -5.59 9.54
CA SER A 196 -14.20 -6.06 10.85
C SER A 196 -15.05 -7.12 11.53
N SER A 197 -14.48 -8.24 11.85
CA SER A 197 -15.19 -9.35 12.48
C SER A 197 -14.45 -9.89 13.69
N VAL A 198 -15.21 -10.26 14.73
CA VAL A 198 -14.67 -10.84 15.96
C VAL A 198 -15.55 -11.99 16.46
N PRO A 199 -14.98 -13.21 16.66
CA PRO A 199 -15.68 -14.34 17.24
C PRO A 199 -16.09 -14.09 18.69
N SER A 200 -17.24 -14.63 19.10
CA SER A 200 -17.67 -14.63 20.50
C SER A 200 -16.74 -15.49 21.39
N PRO A 201 -16.71 -15.24 22.71
CA PRO A 201 -15.84 -16.00 23.62
C PRO A 201 -16.07 -17.51 23.63
N ASP A 202 -17.30 -17.96 23.32
CA ASP A 202 -17.68 -19.38 23.21
C ASP A 202 -17.48 -19.96 21.79
N GLY A 203 -17.07 -19.11 20.83
CA GLY A 203 -16.81 -19.48 19.44
C GLY A 203 -18.05 -19.80 18.60
N LYS A 204 -19.28 -19.54 19.10
CA LYS A 204 -20.51 -19.90 18.39
C LYS A 204 -21.13 -18.81 17.54
N GLN A 205 -20.72 -17.57 17.74
CA GLN A 205 -21.21 -16.40 17.02
C GLN A 205 -20.04 -15.54 16.55
N VAL A 206 -20.31 -14.71 15.53
CA VAL A 206 -19.38 -13.70 15.03
C VAL A 206 -20.08 -12.35 15.02
N ALA A 207 -19.51 -11.36 15.70
CA ALA A 207 -19.91 -9.96 15.55
C ALA A 207 -19.13 -9.36 14.36
N TYR A 208 -19.80 -8.60 13.53
CA TYR A 208 -19.17 -7.98 12.35
C TYR A 208 -19.80 -6.64 12.00
N SER A 209 -19.02 -5.80 11.37
CA SER A 209 -19.50 -4.57 10.76
C SER A 209 -20.08 -4.87 9.38
N TRP A 210 -21.22 -4.27 9.07
CA TRP A 210 -21.87 -4.38 7.78
C TRP A 210 -22.09 -2.99 7.20
N ASP A 211 -21.63 -2.74 5.99
CA ASP A 211 -22.02 -1.53 5.27
C ASP A 211 -23.36 -1.77 4.57
N GLN A 212 -24.37 -1.05 5.00
CA GLN A 212 -25.68 -1.03 4.39
C GLN A 212 -25.83 0.26 3.59
N GLU A 213 -25.34 0.25 2.35
CA GLU A 213 -25.45 1.40 1.43
C GLU A 213 -24.87 2.72 1.99
N GLY A 214 -23.69 2.63 2.58
CA GLY A 214 -22.98 3.75 3.20
C GLY A 214 -23.42 4.06 4.63
N ARG A 215 -24.18 3.18 5.27
CA ARG A 215 -24.54 3.21 6.70
C ARG A 215 -23.93 2.00 7.39
N GLY A 216 -23.02 2.26 8.34
CA GLY A 216 -22.39 1.20 9.11
C GLY A 216 -23.34 0.61 10.15
N GLU A 217 -23.51 -0.71 10.11
CA GLU A 217 -24.28 -1.48 11.08
C GLU A 217 -23.37 -2.45 11.84
N LEU A 218 -23.69 -2.69 13.10
CA LEU A 218 -23.12 -3.78 13.89
C LEU A 218 -24.10 -4.96 13.89
N ARG A 219 -23.64 -6.10 13.38
CA ARG A 219 -24.44 -7.33 13.27
C ARG A 219 -23.78 -8.48 13.98
N VAL A 220 -24.57 -9.49 14.31
CA VAL A 220 -24.13 -10.79 14.85
C VAL A 220 -24.75 -11.90 14.02
N VAL A 221 -23.94 -12.91 13.67
CA VAL A 221 -24.38 -14.13 12.99
C VAL A 221 -23.93 -15.37 13.77
N GLY A 222 -24.81 -16.38 13.85
CA GLY A 222 -24.50 -17.68 14.43
C GLY A 222 -23.70 -18.55 13.45
N LEU A 223 -22.85 -19.44 13.98
CA LEU A 223 -22.21 -20.48 13.16
C LEU A 223 -23.16 -21.63 12.81
N ASP A 224 -24.36 -21.65 13.35
CA ASP A 224 -25.42 -22.63 13.06
C ASP A 224 -26.21 -22.34 11.78
N GLY A 225 -25.91 -21.22 11.10
CA GLY A 225 -26.60 -20.77 9.89
C GLY A 225 -27.85 -19.94 10.17
N ALA A 226 -28.05 -19.48 11.41
CA ALA A 226 -29.15 -18.56 11.74
C ALA A 226 -28.98 -17.22 11.01
N GLU A 227 -30.12 -16.57 10.68
CA GLU A 227 -30.11 -15.26 10.04
C GLU A 227 -29.39 -14.20 10.88
N PRO A 228 -28.61 -13.33 10.24
CA PRO A 228 -27.88 -12.25 10.92
C PRO A 228 -28.81 -11.29 11.66
N ARG A 229 -28.47 -10.95 12.89
CA ARG A 229 -29.21 -10.00 13.71
C ARG A 229 -28.50 -8.65 13.77
N VAL A 230 -29.22 -7.56 13.45
CA VAL A 230 -28.73 -6.18 13.63
C VAL A 230 -28.81 -5.82 15.11
N LEU A 231 -27.67 -5.45 15.70
CA LEU A 231 -27.58 -4.94 17.07
C LEU A 231 -27.51 -3.41 17.13
N TYR A 232 -26.93 -2.78 16.12
CA TYR A 232 -26.83 -1.33 16.07
C TYR A 232 -26.89 -0.83 14.64
N SER A 233 -27.69 0.22 14.43
CA SER A 233 -27.79 0.95 13.17
C SER A 233 -28.17 2.40 13.45
N ASN A 234 -27.43 3.36 12.92
CA ASN A 234 -27.69 4.79 13.10
C ASN A 234 -27.24 5.59 11.88
N ALA A 235 -28.09 6.46 11.36
CA ALA A 235 -27.81 7.25 10.14
C ALA A 235 -26.61 8.22 10.29
N GLU A 236 -26.31 8.68 11.51
CA GLU A 236 -25.18 9.56 11.79
C GLU A 236 -23.85 8.80 11.90
N VAL A 237 -23.89 7.47 12.05
CA VAL A 237 -22.71 6.63 12.14
C VAL A 237 -22.34 6.12 10.76
N ARG A 238 -21.09 6.37 10.37
CA ARG A 238 -20.51 5.89 9.12
C ARG A 238 -20.00 4.45 9.25
N TRP A 239 -19.33 4.15 10.39
CA TRP A 239 -18.75 2.84 10.67
C TRP A 239 -19.09 2.43 12.10
N ALA A 240 -19.63 1.23 12.27
CA ALA A 240 -19.86 0.57 13.55
C ALA A 240 -19.00 -0.69 13.61
N GLN A 241 -17.77 -0.56 14.12
CA GLN A 241 -16.76 -1.62 14.07
C GLN A 241 -16.72 -2.39 15.39
N PRO A 242 -17.11 -3.69 15.45
CA PRO A 242 -16.79 -4.52 16.58
C PRO A 242 -15.28 -4.74 16.65
N THR A 243 -14.74 -4.62 17.86
CA THR A 243 -13.30 -4.81 18.11
C THR A 243 -13.03 -5.94 19.06
N ASP A 244 -13.95 -6.23 19.99
CA ASP A 244 -13.87 -7.35 20.93
C ASP A 244 -15.25 -7.70 21.50
N TRP A 245 -15.31 -8.81 22.24
CA TRP A 245 -16.43 -9.20 23.10
C TRP A 245 -16.00 -9.10 24.56
N SER A 246 -16.92 -8.69 25.44
CA SER A 246 -16.69 -8.85 26.87
C SER A 246 -16.42 -10.32 27.22
N PRO A 247 -15.57 -10.63 28.22
CA PRO A 247 -15.23 -12.00 28.55
C PRO A 247 -16.44 -12.90 28.88
N ASP A 248 -17.52 -12.30 29.40
CA ASP A 248 -18.77 -12.97 29.70
C ASP A 248 -19.74 -13.11 28.50
N GLY A 249 -19.37 -12.57 27.34
CA GLY A 249 -20.14 -12.60 26.10
C GLY A 249 -21.39 -11.73 26.05
N LYS A 250 -21.63 -10.87 27.06
CA LYS A 250 -22.86 -10.07 27.15
C LYS A 250 -22.80 -8.76 26.35
N ASN A 251 -21.60 -8.26 26.10
CA ASN A 251 -21.42 -6.99 25.40
C ASN A 251 -20.39 -7.13 24.27
N ILE A 252 -20.61 -6.36 23.20
CA ILE A 252 -19.65 -6.17 22.14
C ILE A 252 -19.01 -4.81 22.34
N LEU A 253 -17.68 -4.76 22.37
CA LEU A 253 -16.90 -3.54 22.33
C LEU A 253 -16.81 -3.07 20.89
N ALA A 254 -17.23 -1.85 20.64
CA ALA A 254 -17.28 -1.29 19.29
C ALA A 254 -16.73 0.14 19.23
N VAL A 255 -16.14 0.49 18.08
CA VAL A 255 -15.84 1.86 17.71
C VAL A 255 -16.94 2.36 16.79
N LEU A 256 -17.61 3.42 17.20
CA LEU A 256 -18.65 4.10 16.42
C LEU A 256 -18.05 5.37 15.80
N SER A 257 -17.71 5.32 14.52
CA SER A 257 -17.18 6.50 13.79
C SER A 257 -18.33 7.25 13.13
N ARG A 258 -18.49 8.53 13.48
CA ARG A 258 -19.61 9.36 13.03
C ARG A 258 -19.25 10.18 11.78
N ARG A 259 -20.27 10.66 11.09
CA ARG A 259 -20.13 11.50 9.88
C ARG A 259 -19.57 12.90 10.16
N ASP A 260 -19.70 13.39 11.41
CA ASP A 260 -19.14 14.65 11.90
C ASP A 260 -17.64 14.54 12.28
N ARG A 261 -16.98 13.41 11.98
CA ARG A 261 -15.59 13.05 12.32
C ARG A 261 -15.35 12.81 13.80
N THR A 262 -16.35 12.76 14.63
CA THR A 262 -16.23 12.27 16.02
C THR A 262 -16.26 10.74 16.03
N SER A 263 -15.68 10.15 17.08
CA SER A 263 -15.72 8.69 17.29
C SER A 263 -15.99 8.35 18.76
N ARG A 264 -16.47 7.15 19.01
CA ARG A 264 -16.83 6.69 20.34
C ARG A 264 -16.41 5.25 20.57
N ILE A 265 -15.87 4.96 21.75
CA ILE A 265 -15.81 3.61 22.28
C ILE A 265 -17.16 3.33 22.95
N ALA A 266 -17.83 2.26 22.56
CA ALA A 266 -19.14 1.86 23.04
C ALA A 266 -19.20 0.39 23.40
N LEU A 267 -20.06 0.05 24.37
CA LEU A 267 -20.50 -1.31 24.68
C LEU A 267 -21.91 -1.50 24.13
N VAL A 268 -22.09 -2.50 23.30
CA VAL A 268 -23.39 -2.87 22.70
C VAL A 268 -23.83 -4.19 23.31
N SER A 269 -24.96 -4.18 24.00
CA SER A 269 -25.52 -5.36 24.65
C SER A 269 -25.97 -6.40 23.61
N THR A 270 -25.55 -7.64 23.78
CA THR A 270 -25.96 -8.75 22.91
C THR A 270 -27.39 -9.22 23.17
N ARG A 271 -27.96 -8.87 24.33
CA ARG A 271 -29.30 -9.25 24.78
C ARG A 271 -30.38 -8.36 24.19
N ASP A 272 -30.24 -7.04 24.39
CA ASP A 272 -31.29 -6.05 24.15
C ASP A 272 -30.84 -4.90 23.22
N ALA A 273 -29.62 -5.01 22.68
CA ALA A 273 -29.04 -4.02 21.77
C ALA A 273 -28.83 -2.61 22.40
N SER A 274 -28.95 -2.46 23.73
CA SER A 274 -28.66 -1.20 24.39
C SER A 274 -27.19 -0.81 24.20
N VAL A 275 -26.94 0.52 24.09
CA VAL A 275 -25.63 1.08 23.81
C VAL A 275 -25.16 1.94 24.99
N HIS A 276 -24.03 1.60 25.54
CA HIS A 276 -23.35 2.40 26.57
C HIS A 276 -22.08 3.04 26.02
N ILE A 277 -22.02 4.37 26.00
CA ILE A 277 -20.85 5.11 25.52
C ILE A 277 -19.83 5.19 26.66
N MET A 278 -18.67 4.60 26.45
CA MET A 278 -17.54 4.60 27.39
C MET A 278 -16.72 5.87 27.27
N LYS A 279 -16.45 6.32 26.05
CA LYS A 279 -15.65 7.50 25.77
C LYS A 279 -15.95 8.07 24.40
N SER A 280 -15.88 9.40 24.27
CA SER A 280 -16.01 10.14 22.99
C SER A 280 -14.70 10.85 22.66
N PHE A 281 -14.41 10.98 21.35
CA PHE A 281 -13.21 11.62 20.82
C PHE A 281 -13.59 12.63 19.75
N ASP A 282 -13.02 13.82 19.85
CA ASP A 282 -13.18 14.92 18.89
C ASP A 282 -11.96 14.91 17.93
N GLY A 283 -12.09 14.16 16.82
CA GLY A 283 -11.00 13.95 15.85
C GLY A 283 -10.10 12.77 16.20
N GLY A 284 -9.88 11.94 15.19
CA GLY A 284 -9.18 10.66 15.33
C GLY A 284 -10.07 9.55 15.92
N ALA A 285 -9.94 8.35 15.38
CA ALA A 285 -10.65 7.19 15.91
C ALA A 285 -9.68 6.33 16.74
N PRO A 286 -10.10 5.82 17.92
CA PRO A 286 -9.29 4.86 18.65
C PRO A 286 -9.12 3.58 17.84
N ALA A 287 -7.88 3.11 17.72
CA ALA A 287 -7.58 1.88 16.99
C ALA A 287 -7.67 0.67 17.92
N ARG A 288 -8.44 -0.32 17.48
CA ARG A 288 -8.58 -1.67 18.07
C ARG A 288 -8.70 -1.71 19.61
N PRO A 289 -9.72 -1.13 20.23
CA PRO A 289 -9.99 -1.34 21.64
C PRO A 289 -10.15 -2.84 21.97
N ARG A 290 -9.53 -3.33 23.05
CA ARG A 290 -9.55 -4.71 23.50
C ARG A 290 -9.81 -4.82 25.00
N PHE A 291 -10.65 -5.74 25.40
CA PHE A 291 -10.87 -6.03 26.81
C PHE A 291 -9.66 -6.74 27.44
N SER A 292 -9.36 -6.40 28.68
CA SER A 292 -8.55 -7.28 29.52
C SER A 292 -9.29 -8.62 29.75
N PRO A 293 -8.57 -9.75 29.95
CA PRO A 293 -9.20 -11.05 30.15
C PRO A 293 -10.16 -11.10 31.38
N ASP A 294 -9.93 -10.26 32.39
CA ASP A 294 -10.79 -10.12 33.56
C ASP A 294 -11.97 -9.15 33.36
N GLY A 295 -12.02 -8.47 32.18
CA GLY A 295 -13.08 -7.52 31.82
C GLY A 295 -13.05 -6.19 32.54
N ARG A 296 -11.99 -5.87 33.30
CA ARG A 296 -11.92 -4.62 34.07
C ARG A 296 -11.35 -3.43 33.32
N TYR A 297 -10.64 -3.68 32.24
CA TYR A 297 -9.92 -2.66 31.48
C TYR A 297 -10.16 -2.81 29.97
N ILE A 298 -9.98 -1.71 29.26
CA ILE A 298 -9.96 -1.64 27.78
C ILE A 298 -8.63 -0.99 27.37
N VAL A 299 -7.79 -1.66 26.59
CA VAL A 299 -6.60 -1.09 25.97
C VAL A 299 -6.92 -0.63 24.55
N TYR A 300 -6.37 0.48 24.11
CA TYR A 300 -6.53 1.00 22.74
C TYR A 300 -5.38 1.91 22.34
N ALA A 301 -5.18 2.10 21.03
CA ALA A 301 -4.25 3.10 20.50
C ALA A 301 -5.03 4.33 20.02
N LEU A 302 -4.43 5.51 20.17
CA LEU A 302 -5.01 6.78 19.73
C LEU A 302 -3.96 7.60 19.01
N PRO A 303 -4.28 8.26 17.86
CA PRO A 303 -3.35 9.16 17.18
C PRO A 303 -2.85 10.26 18.13
N GLN A 304 -1.54 10.53 18.12
CA GLN A 304 -0.92 11.58 18.95
C GLN A 304 -1.49 12.97 18.63
N ARG A 305 -1.88 13.17 17.37
CA ARG A 305 -2.59 14.35 16.87
C ARG A 305 -3.64 13.89 15.86
N PRO A 306 -4.75 14.59 15.68
CA PRO A 306 -5.87 14.15 14.82
C PRO A 306 -5.48 13.74 13.39
N GLU A 307 -4.38 14.29 12.87
CA GLU A 307 -3.87 14.05 11.52
C GLU A 307 -2.51 13.31 11.51
N SER A 308 -2.03 12.89 12.69
CA SER A 308 -0.77 12.13 12.83
C SER A 308 -0.97 10.67 12.41
N GLY A 309 0.03 10.12 11.73
CA GLY A 309 0.13 8.68 11.49
C GLY A 309 0.67 7.91 12.71
N ASP A 310 1.15 8.61 13.74
CA ASP A 310 1.76 8.01 14.92
C ASP A 310 0.77 7.93 16.08
N HIS A 311 0.75 6.82 16.79
CA HIS A 311 -0.20 6.55 17.87
C HIS A 311 0.51 6.31 19.20
N ASP A 312 -0.20 6.62 20.29
CA ASP A 312 0.12 6.24 21.65
C ASP A 312 -0.89 5.22 22.19
N ILE A 313 -0.52 4.46 23.21
CA ILE A 313 -1.38 3.41 23.79
C ILE A 313 -1.88 3.85 25.17
N PHE A 314 -3.18 3.64 25.39
CA PHE A 314 -3.89 3.98 26.63
C PHE A 314 -4.67 2.78 27.15
N VAL A 315 -4.90 2.78 28.47
CA VAL A 315 -5.80 1.84 29.17
C VAL A 315 -6.93 2.64 29.81
N LEU A 316 -8.17 2.25 29.53
CA LEU A 316 -9.39 2.82 30.13
C LEU A 316 -9.96 1.81 31.12
N THR A 317 -10.35 2.26 32.32
CA THR A 317 -11.12 1.43 33.24
C THR A 317 -12.54 1.20 32.73
N LEU A 318 -13.13 0.03 32.99
CA LEU A 318 -14.45 -0.33 32.45
C LEU A 318 -15.58 0.61 32.96
N ASP A 319 -15.42 1.22 34.12
CA ASP A 319 -16.34 2.26 34.62
C ASP A 319 -16.20 3.59 33.87
N GLY A 320 -15.22 3.71 32.94
CA GLY A 320 -14.95 4.92 32.16
C GLY A 320 -14.31 6.06 32.96
N GLY A 321 -14.08 5.85 34.27
CA GLY A 321 -13.65 6.92 35.20
C GLY A 321 -12.17 7.28 35.09
N ARG A 322 -11.31 6.39 34.60
CA ARG A 322 -9.87 6.62 34.56
C ARG A 322 -9.26 6.14 33.22
N GLU A 323 -8.48 7.03 32.58
CA GLU A 323 -7.60 6.74 31.47
C GLU A 323 -6.14 6.78 31.92
N ILE A 324 -5.38 5.76 31.56
CA ILE A 324 -4.00 5.56 31.94
C ILE A 324 -3.13 5.56 30.69
N PRO A 325 -2.20 6.49 30.50
CA PRO A 325 -1.22 6.39 29.43
C PRO A 325 -0.32 5.17 29.69
N LEU A 326 -0.28 4.26 28.73
CA LEU A 326 0.52 3.04 28.84
C LEU A 326 1.86 3.16 28.10
N ILE A 327 1.81 3.61 26.83
CA ILE A 327 2.97 3.86 25.99
C ILE A 327 2.82 5.24 25.37
N GLN A 328 3.83 6.07 25.57
CA GLN A 328 3.97 7.38 24.91
C GLN A 328 5.38 7.45 24.31
N HIS A 329 5.47 7.45 22.98
CA HIS A 329 6.75 7.40 22.26
C HIS A 329 6.60 8.06 20.88
N PRO A 330 7.64 8.71 20.30
CA PRO A 330 7.57 9.31 18.97
C PRO A 330 7.31 8.32 17.81
N ALA A 331 7.48 7.02 18.04
CA ALA A 331 7.16 5.97 17.06
C ALA A 331 5.66 5.70 17.02
N ASP A 332 5.21 5.08 15.93
CA ASP A 332 3.85 4.59 15.78
C ASP A 332 3.66 3.32 16.61
N ASP A 333 2.92 3.42 17.73
CA ASP A 333 2.61 2.33 18.65
C ASP A 333 1.14 1.93 18.49
N VAL A 334 0.87 0.82 17.81
CA VAL A 334 -0.48 0.43 17.38
C VAL A 334 -0.87 -0.98 17.80
N ASN A 335 -2.15 -1.29 17.60
CA ASN A 335 -2.72 -2.63 17.73
C ASN A 335 -2.40 -3.32 19.07
N PRO A 336 -2.63 -2.65 20.23
CA PRO A 336 -2.41 -3.29 21.51
C PRO A 336 -3.39 -4.44 21.73
N ASP A 337 -2.91 -5.52 22.37
CA ASP A 337 -3.75 -6.65 22.76
C ASP A 337 -3.26 -7.28 24.07
N TRP A 338 -4.20 -7.69 24.91
CA TRP A 338 -3.89 -8.34 26.17
C TRP A 338 -3.47 -9.81 25.94
N THR A 339 -2.39 -10.21 26.60
CA THR A 339 -2.12 -11.64 26.71
C THR A 339 -3.22 -12.35 27.49
N PRO A 340 -3.51 -13.62 27.21
CA PRO A 340 -4.57 -14.37 27.88
C PRO A 340 -4.45 -14.44 29.42
N ASP A 341 -3.24 -14.30 29.97
CA ASP A 341 -2.99 -14.24 31.41
C ASP A 341 -3.25 -12.86 32.04
N GLY A 342 -3.56 -11.85 31.23
CA GLY A 342 -3.87 -10.48 31.67
C GLY A 342 -2.71 -9.70 32.26
N LYS A 343 -1.47 -10.20 32.17
CA LYS A 343 -0.29 -9.58 32.81
C LYS A 343 0.59 -8.78 31.87
N THR A 344 0.37 -8.92 30.57
CA THR A 344 1.20 -8.31 29.54
C THR A 344 0.31 -7.77 28.44
N ILE A 345 0.71 -6.67 27.83
CA ILE A 345 0.14 -6.15 26.60
C ILE A 345 1.19 -6.29 25.50
N LEU A 346 0.82 -6.96 24.40
CA LEU A 346 1.57 -6.97 23.15
C LEU A 346 1.08 -5.81 22.30
N PHE A 347 1.99 -5.13 21.61
CA PHE A 347 1.66 -4.07 20.66
C PHE A 347 2.66 -4.08 19.50
N LEU A 348 2.29 -3.45 18.39
CA LEU A 348 3.16 -3.27 17.25
C LEU A 348 3.81 -1.89 17.30
N SER A 349 5.11 -1.79 16.95
CA SER A 349 5.83 -0.52 16.95
C SER A 349 6.93 -0.50 15.90
N ASN A 350 7.10 0.66 15.24
CA ASN A 350 8.17 0.90 14.26
C ASN A 350 9.41 1.58 14.86
N ARG A 351 9.54 1.63 16.18
CA ARG A 351 10.66 2.30 16.91
C ARG A 351 12.06 1.79 16.57
N THR A 352 12.18 0.65 15.89
CA THR A 352 13.45 0.11 15.38
C THR A 352 13.59 0.24 13.86
N GLY A 353 12.78 1.11 13.22
CA GLY A 353 12.82 1.35 11.78
C GLY A 353 11.88 0.45 10.97
N THR A 354 11.54 -0.74 11.47
CA THR A 354 10.55 -1.66 10.89
C THR A 354 9.49 -2.01 11.93
N MET A 355 8.30 -2.38 11.47
CA MET A 355 7.21 -2.77 12.37
C MET A 355 7.52 -4.11 13.03
N GLY A 356 7.65 -4.12 14.35
CA GLY A 356 7.93 -5.29 15.18
C GLY A 356 6.92 -5.48 16.28
N ALA A 357 6.88 -6.68 16.88
CA ALA A 357 6.09 -6.98 18.07
C ALA A 357 6.86 -6.59 19.33
N TRP A 358 6.22 -5.80 20.17
CA TRP A 358 6.71 -5.33 21.46
C TRP A 358 5.78 -5.74 22.57
N TRP A 359 6.26 -5.75 23.80
CA TRP A 359 5.45 -6.08 24.96
C TRP A 359 5.77 -5.17 26.14
N ILE A 360 4.77 -4.98 27.00
CA ILE A 360 4.93 -4.32 28.29
C ILE A 360 4.14 -5.07 29.34
N GLN A 361 4.74 -5.21 30.55
CA GLN A 361 3.99 -5.78 31.68
C GLN A 361 3.05 -4.75 32.26
N VAL A 362 1.93 -5.23 32.77
CA VAL A 362 0.89 -4.39 33.38
C VAL A 362 0.39 -4.98 34.69
N ALA A 363 0.13 -4.10 35.66
CA ALA A 363 -0.53 -4.44 36.91
C ALA A 363 -1.59 -3.39 37.18
N GLU A 364 -2.83 -3.80 37.39
CA GLU A 364 -3.98 -2.91 37.67
C GLU A 364 -4.10 -1.79 36.61
N GLY A 365 -3.90 -2.16 35.33
CA GLY A 365 -3.94 -1.23 34.19
C GLY A 365 -2.71 -0.32 34.04
N ASN A 366 -1.76 -0.32 34.99
CA ASN A 366 -0.57 0.54 34.94
C ASN A 366 0.63 -0.20 34.34
N PRO A 367 1.51 0.50 33.57
CA PRO A 367 2.72 -0.09 33.01
C PRO A 367 3.71 -0.50 34.10
N GLN A 368 4.39 -1.62 33.91
CA GLN A 368 5.43 -2.12 34.81
C GLN A 368 6.76 -2.23 34.02
N GLY A 369 7.66 -1.31 34.28
CA GLY A 369 8.97 -1.26 33.60
C GLY A 369 8.91 -0.63 32.22
N THR A 370 9.85 -1.00 31.36
CA THR A 370 9.97 -0.48 29.98
C THR A 370 9.57 -1.55 28.96
N PRO A 371 9.10 -1.15 27.76
CA PRO A 371 8.76 -2.09 26.70
C PRO A 371 9.94 -2.97 26.29
N GLY A 372 9.67 -4.25 26.08
CA GLY A 372 10.61 -5.23 25.56
C GLY A 372 10.27 -5.63 24.12
N LEU A 373 11.30 -5.88 23.29
CA LEU A 373 11.13 -6.38 21.94
C LEU A 373 10.86 -7.90 21.96
N ALA A 374 9.73 -8.35 21.42
CA ALA A 374 9.39 -9.75 21.27
C ALA A 374 9.90 -10.31 19.93
N LYS A 375 9.62 -9.62 18.84
CA LYS A 375 10.02 -10.01 17.49
C LYS A 375 10.22 -8.76 16.62
N PRO A 376 11.40 -8.53 16.08
CA PRO A 376 11.62 -7.46 15.09
C PRO A 376 11.05 -7.87 13.73
N ASP A 377 10.66 -6.89 12.94
CA ASP A 377 10.32 -7.02 11.53
C ASP A 377 9.33 -8.16 11.21
N LEU A 378 8.06 -7.86 11.41
CA LEU A 378 6.96 -8.79 11.14
C LEU A 378 6.46 -8.72 9.69
N GLY A 379 6.91 -7.76 8.92
CA GLY A 379 6.51 -7.51 7.53
C GLY A 379 6.05 -6.08 7.28
N PRO A 380 5.70 -5.73 6.02
CA PRO A 380 5.38 -4.35 5.67
C PRO A 380 4.03 -3.88 6.19
N ASP A 381 2.93 -4.35 5.66
CA ASP A 381 1.59 -3.88 6.01
C ASP A 381 0.92 -4.92 6.91
N LEU A 382 0.93 -4.65 8.21
CA LEU A 382 0.49 -5.59 9.24
C LEU A 382 -0.94 -5.31 9.70
N THR A 383 -1.72 -6.37 9.83
CA THR A 383 -3.01 -6.34 10.51
C THR A 383 -2.99 -7.27 11.70
N ALA A 384 -3.17 -6.73 12.90
CA ALA A 384 -3.33 -7.53 14.09
C ALA A 384 -4.66 -8.30 14.03
N MET A 385 -4.66 -9.59 14.29
CA MET A 385 -5.87 -10.43 14.39
C MET A 385 -6.21 -10.78 15.84
N GLY A 386 -5.20 -11.00 16.70
CA GLY A 386 -5.36 -11.18 18.13
C GLY A 386 -4.91 -12.51 18.68
N PHE A 387 -5.08 -12.67 20.00
CA PHE A 387 -4.69 -13.89 20.74
C PHE A 387 -5.77 -14.98 20.76
N THR A 388 -5.32 -16.21 20.70
CA THR A 388 -6.09 -17.37 21.16
C THR A 388 -5.83 -17.64 22.64
N ARG A 389 -6.65 -18.47 23.30
CA ARG A 389 -6.51 -18.79 24.73
C ARG A 389 -5.18 -19.46 25.10
N ASN A 390 -4.57 -20.18 24.16
CA ASN A 390 -3.26 -20.82 24.37
C ASN A 390 -2.07 -19.87 24.21
N GLY A 391 -2.30 -18.58 23.90
CA GLY A 391 -1.27 -17.56 23.77
C GLY A 391 -0.64 -17.46 22.38
N SER A 392 -1.22 -18.07 21.37
CA SER A 392 -0.83 -17.86 19.96
C SER A 392 -1.41 -16.54 19.45
N TYR A 393 -0.56 -15.66 18.94
CA TYR A 393 -0.97 -14.37 18.37
C TYR A 393 -0.99 -14.41 16.87
N TYR A 394 -2.16 -14.18 16.27
CA TYR A 394 -2.37 -14.17 14.83
C TYR A 394 -2.25 -12.75 14.27
N TYR A 395 -1.66 -12.63 13.10
CA TYR A 395 -1.58 -11.38 12.34
C TYR A 395 -1.58 -11.64 10.84
N GLY A 396 -2.12 -10.69 10.10
CA GLY A 396 -2.08 -10.66 8.64
C GLY A 396 -0.88 -9.85 8.15
N VAL A 397 -0.32 -10.25 7.02
CA VAL A 397 0.68 -9.50 6.28
C VAL A 397 0.13 -9.31 4.87
N HIS A 398 0.00 -8.05 4.46
CA HIS A 398 -0.31 -7.71 3.09
C HIS A 398 0.94 -7.17 2.40
N THR A 399 1.25 -7.75 1.25
CA THR A 399 2.36 -7.30 0.42
C THR A 399 1.81 -6.97 -0.97
N GLU A 400 1.68 -5.70 -1.27
CA GLU A 400 1.39 -5.22 -2.62
C GLU A 400 2.71 -4.89 -3.32
N MET A 401 2.97 -5.56 -4.43
CA MET A 401 4.10 -5.26 -5.29
C MET A 401 3.57 -4.79 -6.63
N SER A 402 4.03 -3.62 -7.06
CA SER A 402 3.62 -3.04 -8.31
C SER A 402 4.82 -2.57 -9.11
N ASP A 403 4.84 -2.89 -10.40
CA ASP A 403 5.85 -2.38 -11.32
C ASP A 403 5.24 -1.92 -12.63
N VAL A 404 5.91 -0.94 -13.23
CA VAL A 404 5.55 -0.42 -14.54
C VAL A 404 6.26 -1.21 -15.63
N TYR A 405 5.47 -1.72 -16.56
CA TYR A 405 5.94 -2.45 -17.73
C TYR A 405 5.64 -1.68 -19.01
N ILE A 406 6.50 -1.86 -20.00
CA ILE A 406 6.31 -1.35 -21.36
C ILE A 406 6.26 -2.55 -22.28
N ALA A 407 5.24 -2.62 -23.15
CA ALA A 407 5.08 -3.59 -24.21
C ALA A 407 4.93 -2.88 -25.55
N GLU A 408 5.35 -3.51 -26.64
CA GLU A 408 5.09 -3.05 -27.99
C GLU A 408 4.00 -3.91 -28.63
N LEU A 409 2.94 -3.27 -29.11
CA LEU A 409 1.74 -3.92 -29.64
C LEU A 409 1.33 -3.30 -30.98
N ASP A 410 0.99 -4.13 -31.95
CA ASP A 410 0.29 -3.70 -33.16
C ASP A 410 -1.22 -3.63 -32.88
N LEU A 411 -1.74 -2.42 -32.74
CA LEU A 411 -3.17 -2.21 -32.47
C LEU A 411 -4.07 -2.66 -33.63
N ALA A 412 -3.59 -2.67 -34.87
CA ALA A 412 -4.40 -3.09 -36.03
C ALA A 412 -4.65 -4.61 -36.03
N THR A 413 -3.61 -5.39 -35.77
CA THR A 413 -3.71 -6.87 -35.70
C THR A 413 -4.02 -7.39 -34.29
N GLY A 414 -3.70 -6.63 -33.24
CA GLY A 414 -3.81 -7.03 -31.85
C GLY A 414 -2.65 -7.87 -31.36
N LYS A 415 -1.60 -8.02 -32.18
CA LYS A 415 -0.46 -8.88 -31.85
C LYS A 415 0.60 -8.17 -31.03
N LEU A 416 1.16 -8.90 -30.10
CA LEU A 416 2.30 -8.46 -29.31
C LEU A 416 3.57 -8.50 -30.18
N ILE A 417 4.24 -7.36 -30.33
CA ILE A 417 5.49 -7.24 -31.10
C ILE A 417 6.68 -7.58 -30.21
N SER A 418 6.69 -7.06 -28.98
CA SER A 418 7.70 -7.38 -27.98
C SER A 418 7.05 -7.72 -26.64
N ALA A 419 7.63 -8.68 -25.92
CA ALA A 419 7.18 -9.05 -24.59
C ALA A 419 7.30 -7.85 -23.62
N PRO A 420 6.40 -7.72 -22.60
CA PRO A 420 6.50 -6.68 -21.61
C PRO A 420 7.85 -6.69 -20.91
N SER A 421 8.47 -5.52 -20.81
CA SER A 421 9.72 -5.31 -20.09
C SER A 421 9.53 -4.24 -19.02
N ALA A 422 10.20 -4.38 -17.88
CA ALA A 422 10.11 -3.41 -16.80
C ALA A 422 10.63 -2.03 -17.24
N ALA A 423 9.86 -0.99 -16.99
CA ALA A 423 10.22 0.39 -17.34
C ALA A 423 11.47 0.87 -16.58
N THR A 424 11.76 0.26 -15.44
CA THR A 424 12.95 0.55 -14.62
C THR A 424 13.35 -0.69 -13.85
N GLN A 425 14.66 -0.82 -13.62
CA GLN A 425 15.22 -1.80 -12.68
C GLN A 425 15.44 -1.18 -11.28
N ARG A 426 15.09 0.10 -11.10
CA ARG A 426 15.14 0.76 -9.81
C ARG A 426 13.82 0.60 -9.08
N TYR A 427 13.89 0.34 -7.77
CA TYR A 427 12.72 0.26 -6.89
C TYR A 427 11.68 -0.77 -7.31
N VAL A 428 12.14 -1.94 -7.74
CA VAL A 428 11.32 -3.10 -8.13
C VAL A 428 10.28 -3.39 -7.04
N GLY A 429 9.04 -3.65 -7.45
CA GLY A 429 7.91 -3.86 -6.53
C GLY A 429 7.29 -2.59 -5.96
N SER A 430 7.70 -1.41 -6.43
CA SER A 430 7.26 -0.12 -5.87
C SER A 430 6.79 0.90 -6.90
N ASN A 431 6.76 0.55 -8.19
CA ASN A 431 6.51 1.47 -9.30
C ASN A 431 5.08 1.31 -9.83
N SER A 432 4.37 2.43 -10.07
CA SER A 432 2.97 2.40 -10.50
C SER A 432 2.58 3.68 -11.24
N LYS A 433 1.41 3.67 -11.85
CA LYS A 433 0.74 4.84 -12.45
C LYS A 433 1.55 5.51 -13.55
N PRO A 434 1.92 4.77 -14.60
CA PRO A 434 2.63 5.35 -15.73
C PRO A 434 1.77 6.35 -16.47
N ASP A 435 2.41 7.38 -17.03
CA ASP A 435 1.79 8.30 -17.98
C ASP A 435 2.85 8.83 -18.97
N TRP A 436 2.56 8.78 -20.28
CA TRP A 436 3.46 9.28 -21.31
C TRP A 436 3.35 10.78 -21.47
N SER A 437 4.49 11.44 -21.67
CA SER A 437 4.45 12.84 -22.09
C SER A 437 3.76 12.97 -23.46
N PRO A 438 3.05 14.08 -23.72
CA PRO A 438 2.35 14.28 -24.99
C PRO A 438 3.24 14.22 -26.24
N ASP A 439 4.53 14.47 -26.10
CA ASP A 439 5.54 14.35 -27.16
C ASP A 439 6.19 12.97 -27.25
N GLY A 440 5.83 12.03 -26.35
CA GLY A 440 6.36 10.68 -26.29
C GLY A 440 7.80 10.55 -25.80
N ARG A 441 8.48 11.66 -25.43
CA ARG A 441 9.90 11.62 -25.06
C ARG A 441 10.16 11.18 -23.63
N GLN A 442 9.14 11.17 -22.78
CA GLN A 442 9.29 10.84 -21.37
C GLN A 442 8.13 9.96 -20.88
N LEU A 443 8.43 9.03 -20.01
CA LEU A 443 7.46 8.25 -19.23
C LEU A 443 7.56 8.67 -17.77
N PHE A 444 6.48 9.22 -17.23
CA PHE A 444 6.32 9.46 -15.80
C PHE A 444 5.80 8.22 -15.09
N PHE A 445 6.18 8.00 -13.87
CA PHE A 445 5.56 7.04 -12.95
C PHE A 445 5.83 7.41 -11.49
N LEU A 446 4.98 6.90 -10.60
CA LEU A 446 5.16 7.01 -9.15
C LEU A 446 5.96 5.82 -8.62
N SER A 447 6.82 6.07 -7.64
CA SER A 447 7.59 5.03 -6.97
C SER A 447 7.50 5.18 -5.46
N LYS A 448 6.94 4.17 -4.77
CA LYS A 448 6.75 4.15 -3.31
C LYS A 448 8.09 4.07 -2.59
N ARG A 449 8.28 4.86 -1.52
CA ARG A 449 9.51 4.92 -0.73
C ARG A 449 9.33 4.52 0.73
N GLY A 450 8.13 4.44 1.21
CA GLY A 450 7.80 4.11 2.60
C GLY A 450 6.81 2.96 2.72
N ALA A 451 6.68 2.40 3.91
CA ALA A 451 5.67 1.39 4.23
C ALA A 451 4.27 1.99 4.31
N GLY A 452 3.25 1.14 4.20
CA GLY A 452 1.84 1.51 4.30
C GLY A 452 1.24 2.07 3.00
N TRP A 453 -0.09 2.05 2.94
CA TRP A 453 -0.86 2.53 1.78
C TRP A 453 -0.57 4.01 1.44
N TRP A 454 -0.30 4.83 2.46
CA TRP A 454 -0.03 6.26 2.36
C TRP A 454 1.46 6.62 2.36
N GLY A 455 2.36 5.64 2.17
CA GLY A 455 3.80 5.86 2.12
C GLY A 455 4.21 6.95 1.13
N ALA A 456 5.31 7.65 1.43
CA ALA A 456 5.88 8.66 0.54
C ALA A 456 6.12 8.08 -0.86
N ARG A 457 5.81 8.83 -1.90
CA ARG A 457 6.04 8.46 -3.30
C ARG A 457 6.94 9.47 -3.98
N ALA A 458 7.96 8.96 -4.64
CA ALA A 458 8.81 9.76 -5.52
C ALA A 458 8.17 9.85 -6.92
N LEU A 459 8.27 11.02 -7.50
CA LEU A 459 7.91 11.30 -8.89
C LEU A 459 9.10 10.94 -9.76
N CYS A 460 8.96 9.92 -10.59
CA CYS A 460 10.03 9.43 -11.46
C CYS A 460 9.72 9.73 -12.92
N VAL A 461 10.73 10.16 -13.67
CA VAL A 461 10.63 10.43 -15.10
C VAL A 461 11.74 9.66 -15.82
N ARG A 462 11.35 8.82 -16.78
CA ARG A 462 12.23 8.04 -17.64
C ARG A 462 12.31 8.66 -19.03
N SER A 463 13.51 8.88 -19.52
CA SER A 463 13.75 9.25 -20.93
C SER A 463 13.47 8.05 -21.83
N THR A 464 12.73 8.22 -22.91
CA THR A 464 12.51 7.15 -23.91
C THR A 464 13.76 6.92 -24.76
N GLU A 465 14.58 7.93 -24.97
CA GLU A 465 15.81 7.84 -25.79
C GLU A 465 16.94 7.13 -25.05
N SER A 466 17.27 7.58 -23.82
CA SER A 466 18.40 7.04 -23.04
C SER A 466 18.01 5.91 -22.10
N GLY A 467 16.72 5.74 -21.79
CA GLY A 467 16.25 4.84 -20.74
C GLY A 467 16.57 5.29 -19.31
N GLU A 468 17.24 6.43 -19.13
CA GLU A 468 17.62 6.98 -17.84
C GLU A 468 16.39 7.40 -17.03
N VAL A 469 16.38 7.06 -15.74
CA VAL A 469 15.33 7.43 -14.79
C VAL A 469 15.89 8.43 -13.80
N ARG A 470 15.22 9.56 -13.67
CA ARG A 470 15.49 10.58 -12.64
C ARG A 470 14.31 10.76 -11.70
N GLU A 471 14.57 11.08 -10.46
CA GLU A 471 13.57 11.50 -9.49
C GLU A 471 13.43 13.01 -9.50
N LEU A 472 12.19 13.49 -9.46
CA LEU A 472 11.94 14.93 -9.32
C LEU A 472 12.08 15.31 -7.85
N ALA A 473 12.87 16.32 -7.56
CA ALA A 473 13.06 16.88 -6.22
C ALA A 473 11.86 17.76 -5.82
N SER A 474 10.65 17.19 -5.76
CA SER A 474 9.46 17.92 -5.32
C SER A 474 9.43 18.03 -3.80
N LYS A 475 9.00 19.22 -3.33
CA LYS A 475 8.77 19.50 -1.90
C LYS A 475 7.33 19.16 -1.45
N LEU A 476 6.50 18.58 -2.32
CA LEU A 476 5.15 18.14 -1.95
C LEU A 476 5.22 16.82 -1.18
N ASP A 477 4.48 16.76 -0.10
CA ASP A 477 4.25 15.54 0.64
C ASP A 477 3.12 14.73 -0.01
N ARG A 478 3.14 13.40 0.16
CA ARG A 478 2.09 12.49 -0.31
C ARG A 478 1.52 12.84 -1.69
N VAL A 479 2.16 12.37 -2.74
CA VAL A 479 1.66 12.49 -4.11
C VAL A 479 1.02 11.16 -4.54
N PRO A 480 -0.27 10.93 -4.27
CA PRO A 480 -0.94 9.69 -4.69
C PRO A 480 -1.16 9.63 -6.19
N LEU A 481 -1.34 10.77 -6.87
CA LEU A 481 -1.84 10.86 -8.22
C LEU A 481 -1.15 11.95 -9.02
N ALA A 482 -0.77 11.63 -10.25
CA ALA A 482 -0.24 12.59 -11.20
C ALA A 482 -0.58 12.21 -12.65
N ARG A 483 -0.53 13.19 -13.54
CA ARG A 483 -0.59 13.02 -15.00
C ARG A 483 0.17 14.13 -15.70
N TRP A 484 0.61 13.88 -16.91
CA TRP A 484 1.21 14.92 -17.74
C TRP A 484 0.21 16.06 -18.05
N SER A 485 0.71 17.26 -17.99
CA SER A 485 0.05 18.42 -18.58
C SER A 485 0.29 18.43 -20.10
N PRO A 486 -0.65 18.92 -20.91
CA PRO A 486 -0.47 19.02 -22.37
C PRO A 486 0.73 19.85 -22.80
N ASP A 487 1.29 20.67 -21.92
CA ASP A 487 2.47 21.52 -22.18
C ASP A 487 3.81 20.75 -22.25
N THR A 488 3.82 19.44 -21.99
CA THR A 488 5.01 18.57 -21.94
C THR A 488 6.09 18.98 -20.92
N ARG A 489 5.84 20.02 -20.12
CA ARG A 489 6.80 20.61 -19.18
C ARG A 489 6.40 20.40 -17.73
N SER A 490 5.14 20.09 -17.48
CA SER A 490 4.65 19.97 -16.12
C SER A 490 3.76 18.75 -15.90
N LEU A 491 3.66 18.35 -14.64
CA LEU A 491 2.72 17.34 -14.14
C LEU A 491 1.60 18.04 -13.38
N LEU A 492 0.37 17.61 -13.60
CA LEU A 492 -0.77 17.94 -12.76
C LEU A 492 -0.87 16.86 -11.67
N VAL A 493 -0.73 17.26 -10.42
CA VAL A 493 -0.68 16.34 -9.29
C VAL A 493 -1.74 16.68 -8.26
N VAL A 494 -2.34 15.66 -7.68
CA VAL A 494 -3.12 15.79 -6.45
C VAL A 494 -2.19 15.37 -5.31
N ALA A 495 -1.94 16.25 -4.37
CA ALA A 495 -0.91 16.04 -3.34
C ALA A 495 -1.24 16.80 -2.05
N GLU A 496 -0.50 16.48 -0.99
CA GLU A 496 -0.49 17.24 0.25
C GLU A 496 0.62 18.29 0.21
N HIS A 497 0.26 19.54 0.51
CA HIS A 497 1.23 20.63 0.70
C HIS A 497 1.97 20.43 2.04
N PRO A 498 3.23 20.86 2.20
CA PRO A 498 3.96 20.77 3.48
C PRO A 498 3.24 21.39 4.69
N THR A 499 2.24 22.24 4.46
CA THR A 499 1.37 22.80 5.50
C THR A 499 0.20 21.89 5.89
N GLY A 500 0.11 20.67 5.35
CA GLY A 500 -0.96 19.70 5.61
C GLY A 500 -2.23 19.90 4.75
N VAL A 501 -2.23 20.82 3.78
CA VAL A 501 -3.39 21.06 2.91
C VAL A 501 -3.33 20.17 1.67
N PHE A 502 -4.32 19.31 1.50
CA PHE A 502 -4.45 18.49 0.30
C PHE A 502 -5.06 19.30 -0.86
N GLY A 503 -4.38 19.32 -2.00
CA GLY A 503 -4.75 20.18 -3.13
C GLY A 503 -4.36 19.66 -4.50
N LEU A 504 -4.69 20.46 -5.52
CA LEU A 504 -4.20 20.29 -6.89
C LEU A 504 -2.97 21.19 -7.07
N PHE A 505 -1.91 20.64 -7.65
CA PHE A 505 -0.67 21.35 -7.93
C PHE A 505 -0.19 21.08 -9.35
N ARG A 506 0.58 21.98 -9.87
CA ARG A 506 1.32 21.81 -11.12
C ARG A 506 2.81 21.83 -10.80
N ILE A 507 3.53 20.77 -11.16
CA ILE A 507 4.97 20.61 -10.91
C ILE A 507 5.71 20.74 -12.22
N ASP A 508 6.72 21.62 -12.27
CA ASP A 508 7.67 21.68 -13.38
C ASP A 508 8.59 20.47 -13.34
N VAL A 509 8.67 19.72 -14.43
CA VAL A 509 9.44 18.46 -14.45
C VAL A 509 10.95 18.67 -14.52
N GLN A 510 11.44 19.85 -14.84
CA GLN A 510 12.87 20.14 -14.87
C GLN A 510 13.38 20.54 -13.49
N THR A 511 12.67 21.46 -12.81
CA THR A 511 13.10 22.05 -11.54
C THR A 511 12.53 21.34 -10.32
N GLY A 512 11.38 20.65 -10.45
CA GLY A 512 10.62 20.10 -9.32
C GLY A 512 9.82 21.16 -8.54
N ASP A 513 9.87 22.43 -8.94
CA ASP A 513 9.08 23.50 -8.35
C ASP A 513 7.60 23.30 -8.63
N PHE A 514 6.74 23.71 -7.70
CA PHE A 514 5.32 23.56 -7.86
C PHE A 514 4.56 24.88 -7.61
N VAL A 515 3.40 24.97 -8.23
CA VAL A 515 2.41 26.02 -7.98
C VAL A 515 1.06 25.40 -7.66
N ALA A 516 0.33 26.00 -6.73
CA ALA A 516 -1.03 25.56 -6.41
C ALA A 516 -1.96 25.84 -7.60
N GLY A 517 -2.73 24.83 -7.98
CA GLY A 517 -3.80 24.96 -8.98
C GLY A 517 -5.17 25.22 -8.34
N PRO A 518 -6.14 25.69 -9.12
CA PRO A 518 -7.48 25.87 -8.63
C PRO A 518 -8.11 24.50 -8.31
N ARG A 519 -8.64 24.34 -7.10
CA ARG A 519 -9.41 23.18 -6.71
C ARG A 519 -10.89 23.54 -6.58
N PRO A 520 -11.73 23.23 -7.58
CA PRO A 520 -13.14 23.53 -7.55
C PRO A 520 -13.88 22.80 -6.41
N ALA A 521 -14.99 23.38 -5.96
CA ALA A 521 -15.86 22.74 -4.99
C ALA A 521 -16.41 21.40 -5.52
N GLY A 522 -16.45 20.38 -4.67
CA GLY A 522 -16.94 19.05 -5.02
C GLY A 522 -15.98 18.20 -5.87
N MET A 523 -14.83 18.73 -6.31
CA MET A 523 -13.85 17.95 -7.05
C MET A 523 -13.43 16.70 -6.26
N ILE A 524 -13.58 15.52 -6.87
CA ILE A 524 -13.08 14.27 -6.32
C ILE A 524 -11.57 14.15 -6.55
N GLY A 525 -10.91 13.27 -5.79
CA GLY A 525 -9.46 13.22 -5.65
C GLY A 525 -8.64 12.81 -6.88
N TRP A 526 -9.20 12.82 -8.10
CA TRP A 526 -8.47 12.47 -9.32
C TRP A 526 -7.91 13.69 -10.06
N PRO A 527 -6.71 13.59 -10.67
CA PRO A 527 -6.17 14.68 -11.47
C PRO A 527 -7.10 15.03 -12.64
N PRO A 528 -7.37 16.31 -12.87
CA PRO A 528 -8.20 16.73 -13.97
C PRO A 528 -7.50 16.54 -15.32
N ALA A 529 -8.25 16.55 -16.41
CA ALA A 529 -7.72 16.73 -17.75
C ALA A 529 -7.61 18.23 -18.06
N ALA A 530 -6.46 18.70 -18.53
CA ALA A 530 -6.29 20.06 -19.02
C ALA A 530 -6.44 20.08 -20.55
N SER A 531 -7.04 21.14 -21.09
CA SER A 531 -7.04 21.41 -22.55
C SER A 531 -5.63 21.75 -23.02
N ARG A 532 -5.31 21.47 -24.30
CA ARG A 532 -4.00 21.78 -24.91
C ARG A 532 -3.66 23.26 -24.91
N ASP A 533 -4.68 24.12 -25.04
CA ASP A 533 -4.53 25.57 -24.99
C ASP A 533 -4.31 26.11 -23.56
N GLY A 534 -4.42 25.23 -22.55
CA GLY A 534 -4.24 25.60 -21.14
C GLY A 534 -5.36 26.46 -20.55
N LYS A 535 -6.49 26.65 -21.26
CA LYS A 535 -7.59 27.54 -20.84
C LYS A 535 -8.70 26.83 -20.10
N ALA A 536 -8.81 25.52 -20.22
CA ALA A 536 -9.87 24.74 -19.59
C ALA A 536 -9.32 23.54 -18.79
N MET A 537 -10.05 23.21 -17.74
CA MET A 537 -9.79 22.05 -16.89
C MET A 537 -11.07 21.23 -16.78
N ILE A 538 -11.04 19.97 -17.23
CA ILE A 538 -12.17 19.05 -17.12
C ILE A 538 -11.92 18.13 -15.91
N TYR A 539 -12.86 18.08 -15.00
CA TYR A 539 -12.72 17.35 -13.73
C TYR A 539 -14.01 16.63 -13.34
N GLN A 540 -13.85 15.65 -12.46
CA GLN A 540 -14.96 14.91 -11.88
C GLN A 540 -15.29 15.47 -10.51
N ALA A 541 -16.58 15.61 -10.23
CA ALA A 541 -17.10 16.16 -8.98
C ALA A 541 -18.21 15.28 -8.39
N ALA A 542 -18.35 15.33 -7.07
CA ALA A 542 -19.43 14.71 -6.33
C ALA A 542 -20.12 15.76 -5.44
N PHE A 543 -21.42 15.84 -5.53
CA PHE A 543 -22.26 16.73 -4.73
C PHE A 543 -23.15 15.90 -3.81
N LYS A 544 -23.46 16.42 -2.62
CA LYS A 544 -24.21 15.69 -1.59
C LYS A 544 -25.71 15.90 -1.66
N GLU A 545 -26.16 17.09 -2.08
CA GLU A 545 -27.58 17.48 -2.07
C GLU A 545 -27.97 18.17 -3.38
N PRO A 546 -28.70 17.49 -4.28
CA PRO A 546 -28.91 16.04 -4.29
C PRO A 546 -27.61 15.28 -4.55
N LYS A 547 -27.52 14.04 -4.04
CA LYS A 547 -26.32 13.20 -4.27
C LYS A 547 -26.20 12.86 -5.74
N ARG A 548 -25.17 13.38 -6.38
CA ARG A 548 -24.89 13.21 -7.80
C ARG A 548 -23.40 13.30 -8.11
N TYR A 549 -23.01 12.68 -9.21
CA TYR A 549 -21.66 12.66 -9.73
C TYR A 549 -21.63 13.33 -11.09
N CYS A 550 -20.74 14.31 -11.25
CA CYS A 550 -20.72 15.19 -12.41
C CYS A 550 -19.37 15.20 -13.10
N VAL A 551 -19.38 15.34 -14.43
CA VAL A 551 -18.22 15.83 -15.20
C VAL A 551 -18.40 17.34 -15.37
N MET A 552 -17.41 18.10 -14.94
CA MET A 552 -17.40 19.55 -14.94
C MET A 552 -16.29 20.07 -15.82
N VAL A 553 -16.48 21.22 -16.44
CA VAL A 553 -15.38 21.98 -17.05
C VAL A 553 -15.25 23.33 -16.36
N ARG A 554 -14.03 23.70 -16.00
CA ARG A 554 -13.67 25.00 -15.48
C ARG A 554 -12.92 25.79 -16.53
N ASP A 555 -13.41 26.97 -16.84
CA ASP A 555 -12.67 28.00 -17.55
C ASP A 555 -11.63 28.60 -16.59
N LEU A 556 -10.35 28.51 -16.94
CA LEU A 556 -9.25 28.92 -16.07
C LEU A 556 -9.00 30.43 -16.10
N GLU A 557 -9.49 31.15 -17.11
CA GLU A 557 -9.40 32.61 -17.19
C GLU A 557 -10.47 33.28 -16.34
N THR A 558 -11.70 32.76 -16.40
CA THR A 558 -12.87 33.35 -15.68
C THR A 558 -13.15 32.69 -14.34
N GLY A 559 -12.59 31.51 -14.08
CA GLY A 559 -12.86 30.70 -12.91
C GLY A 559 -14.27 30.10 -12.85
N LYS A 560 -15.04 30.16 -13.92
CA LYS A 560 -16.43 29.64 -13.97
C LYS A 560 -16.46 28.15 -14.26
N ASP A 561 -17.36 27.48 -13.57
CA ASP A 561 -17.62 26.03 -13.76
C ASP A 561 -18.91 25.84 -14.59
N LYS A 562 -18.87 24.85 -15.49
CA LYS A 562 -20.03 24.37 -16.24
C LYS A 562 -20.14 22.86 -16.10
N GLU A 563 -21.35 22.37 -15.85
CA GLU A 563 -21.66 20.95 -15.84
C GLU A 563 -21.78 20.42 -17.27
N LEU A 564 -21.06 19.34 -17.58
CA LEU A 564 -21.11 18.65 -18.88
C LEU A 564 -21.96 17.39 -18.83
N TYR A 565 -21.95 16.69 -17.67
CA TYR A 565 -22.67 15.45 -17.44
C TYR A 565 -23.03 15.31 -15.97
N SER A 566 -24.15 14.67 -15.68
CA SER A 566 -24.58 14.36 -14.32
C SER A 566 -25.22 12.97 -14.26
N ALA A 567 -24.86 12.22 -13.24
CA ALA A 567 -25.49 10.96 -12.88
C ALA A 567 -25.95 11.01 -11.42
N ALA A 568 -27.20 10.59 -11.19
CA ALA A 568 -27.74 10.46 -9.84
C ALA A 568 -27.19 9.18 -9.16
N ASP A 569 -27.13 9.19 -7.81
CA ASP A 569 -26.93 7.98 -7.03
C ASP A 569 -27.97 6.89 -7.42
N PRO A 570 -27.62 5.61 -7.58
CA PRO A 570 -26.38 4.92 -7.17
C PRO A 570 -25.19 5.01 -8.13
N ALA A 571 -25.33 5.50 -9.35
CA ALA A 571 -24.21 5.55 -10.28
C ALA A 571 -23.09 6.47 -9.77
N HIS A 572 -21.85 6.03 -9.84
CA HIS A 572 -20.68 6.80 -9.44
C HIS A 572 -19.47 6.49 -10.34
N PHE A 573 -18.48 7.37 -10.35
CA PHE A 573 -17.27 7.13 -11.15
C PHE A 573 -16.44 6.00 -10.55
N ALA A 574 -16.04 5.06 -11.41
CA ALA A 574 -15.13 3.94 -11.10
C ALA A 574 -13.71 4.14 -11.64
N SER A 575 -13.47 5.17 -12.48
CA SER A 575 -12.16 5.56 -12.98
C SER A 575 -12.05 7.07 -13.18
N ARG A 576 -10.82 7.58 -13.30
CA ARG A 576 -10.59 8.93 -13.80
C ARG A 576 -11.09 9.05 -15.24
N LEU A 577 -11.54 10.26 -15.61
CA LEU A 577 -11.87 10.55 -16.99
C LEU A 577 -10.62 10.68 -17.86
N THR A 578 -10.76 10.36 -19.14
CA THR A 578 -9.73 10.58 -20.16
C THR A 578 -10.31 11.32 -21.37
N ILE A 579 -9.52 12.21 -21.96
CA ILE A 579 -9.90 12.99 -23.13
C ILE A 579 -9.27 12.38 -24.40
N SER A 580 -10.02 12.38 -25.51
CA SER A 580 -9.49 11.92 -26.80
C SER A 580 -8.34 12.80 -27.29
N PRO A 581 -7.43 12.27 -28.14
CA PRO A 581 -6.29 13.03 -28.64
C PRO A 581 -6.67 14.29 -29.43
N ASP A 582 -7.85 14.34 -30.03
CA ASP A 582 -8.40 15.48 -30.75
C ASP A 582 -9.21 16.45 -29.84
N GLU A 583 -9.29 16.14 -28.53
CA GLU A 583 -10.06 16.87 -27.50
C GLU A 583 -11.57 16.97 -27.74
N ARG A 584 -12.12 16.13 -28.65
CA ARG A 584 -13.56 16.18 -28.97
C ARG A 584 -14.43 15.28 -28.11
N GLN A 585 -13.83 14.27 -27.47
CA GLN A 585 -14.58 13.26 -26.73
C GLN A 585 -13.95 13.02 -25.34
N LEU A 586 -14.77 12.63 -24.39
CA LEU A 586 -14.40 12.17 -23.07
C LEU A 586 -14.80 10.71 -22.91
N ALA A 587 -13.97 9.92 -22.23
CA ALA A 587 -14.31 8.57 -21.82
C ALA A 587 -14.09 8.39 -20.33
N PHE A 588 -14.94 7.61 -19.67
CA PHE A 588 -14.86 7.28 -18.25
C PHE A 588 -15.66 6.00 -17.94
N VAL A 589 -15.32 5.34 -16.85
CA VAL A 589 -16.03 4.17 -16.35
C VAL A 589 -16.88 4.57 -15.16
N MET A 590 -18.12 4.10 -15.15
CA MET A 590 -19.05 4.26 -14.03
C MET A 590 -19.51 2.90 -13.52
N ALA A 591 -19.66 2.77 -12.22
CA ALA A 591 -20.54 1.77 -11.63
C ALA A 591 -21.98 2.27 -11.83
N ALA A 592 -22.79 1.51 -12.54
CA ALA A 592 -24.11 1.99 -13.02
C ALA A 592 -25.25 1.65 -12.07
N ASP A 593 -25.10 0.62 -11.25
CA ASP A 593 -26.14 0.08 -10.39
C ASP A 593 -25.60 -0.44 -9.06
N THR A 594 -26.48 -0.96 -8.25
CA THR A 594 -26.18 -1.57 -6.95
C THR A 594 -25.52 -2.96 -7.06
N GLU A 595 -25.50 -3.55 -8.25
CA GLU A 595 -24.87 -4.86 -8.51
C GLU A 595 -23.41 -4.75 -8.98
N GLY A 596 -22.87 -3.50 -9.11
CA GLY A 596 -21.48 -3.24 -9.52
C GLY A 596 -21.23 -3.42 -11.00
N SER A 597 -22.28 -3.37 -11.80
CA SER A 597 -22.13 -3.35 -13.25
C SER A 597 -21.31 -2.14 -13.68
N MET A 598 -20.15 -2.39 -14.26
CA MET A 598 -19.33 -1.34 -14.84
C MET A 598 -19.82 -1.00 -16.24
N VAL A 599 -19.88 0.32 -16.51
CA VAL A 599 -20.25 0.85 -17.81
C VAL A 599 -19.15 1.78 -18.29
N LEU A 600 -18.56 1.45 -19.43
CA LEU A 600 -17.67 2.34 -20.18
C LEU A 600 -18.53 3.32 -20.97
N LYS A 601 -18.36 4.61 -20.73
CA LYS A 601 -19.10 5.68 -21.37
C LYS A 601 -18.21 6.58 -22.19
N VAL A 602 -18.76 7.10 -23.30
CA VAL A 602 -18.16 8.13 -24.16
C VAL A 602 -19.15 9.26 -24.34
N MET A 603 -18.68 10.51 -24.32
CA MET A 603 -19.49 11.71 -24.53
C MET A 603 -18.70 12.81 -25.26
N PRO A 604 -19.37 13.79 -25.91
CA PRO A 604 -18.69 14.96 -26.45
C PRO A 604 -18.03 15.79 -25.34
N ALA A 605 -16.81 16.27 -25.56
CA ALA A 605 -16.09 17.10 -24.58
C ALA A 605 -16.73 18.48 -24.38
N ALA A 606 -17.52 18.95 -25.35
CA ALA A 606 -18.33 20.18 -25.23
C ALA A 606 -19.57 20.03 -24.33
N GLY A 607 -19.85 18.81 -23.88
CA GLY A 607 -21.08 18.44 -23.16
C GLY A 607 -22.12 17.81 -24.08
N GLY A 608 -23.10 17.18 -23.50
CA GLY A 608 -24.16 16.47 -24.20
C GLY A 608 -24.42 15.08 -23.62
N GLU A 609 -25.14 14.25 -24.36
CA GLU A 609 -25.51 12.92 -23.91
C GLU A 609 -24.30 11.98 -23.87
N ALA A 610 -24.14 11.31 -22.73
CA ALA A 610 -23.11 10.27 -22.58
C ALA A 610 -23.66 8.92 -23.04
N ARG A 611 -23.02 8.33 -24.03
CA ARG A 611 -23.40 7.05 -24.61
C ARG A 611 -22.67 5.90 -23.92
N ASP A 612 -23.37 4.82 -23.65
CA ASP A 612 -22.78 3.58 -23.17
C ASP A 612 -22.08 2.87 -24.35
N LEU A 613 -20.80 2.67 -24.19
CA LEU A 613 -19.99 1.95 -25.18
C LEU A 613 -19.95 0.46 -24.86
N LEU A 614 -19.86 0.11 -23.58
CA LEU A 614 -19.77 -1.28 -23.12
C LEU A 614 -20.37 -1.42 -21.71
N ARG A 615 -21.19 -2.46 -21.49
CA ARG A 615 -21.83 -2.76 -20.21
C ARG A 615 -21.45 -4.14 -19.69
N GLY A 616 -21.54 -4.36 -18.38
CA GLY A 616 -21.38 -5.67 -17.77
C GLY A 616 -19.97 -6.21 -17.81
N VAL A 617 -18.95 -5.36 -17.92
CA VAL A 617 -17.54 -5.77 -17.94
C VAL A 617 -16.94 -5.64 -16.55
N ARG A 618 -16.17 -6.63 -16.15
CA ARG A 618 -15.29 -6.50 -14.98
C ARG A 618 -14.04 -5.74 -15.39
N ILE A 619 -14.01 -4.45 -15.07
CA ILE A 619 -12.85 -3.60 -15.24
C ILE A 619 -12.13 -3.56 -13.89
N PRO A 620 -10.82 -3.86 -13.82
CA PRO A 620 -10.08 -3.76 -12.57
C PRO A 620 -10.22 -2.37 -11.97
N LEU A 621 -10.45 -2.30 -10.67
CA LEU A 621 -10.44 -1.04 -9.95
C LEU A 621 -9.05 -0.42 -10.06
N GLY A 622 -8.97 0.77 -10.63
CA GLY A 622 -7.72 1.49 -10.87
C GLY A 622 -8.01 2.88 -11.40
N GLU A 623 -7.00 3.74 -11.40
CA GLU A 623 -7.21 5.15 -11.78
C GLU A 623 -7.39 5.32 -13.27
N ALA A 624 -6.66 4.54 -14.07
CA ALA A 624 -6.65 4.61 -15.53
C ALA A 624 -6.79 3.25 -16.18
N PRO A 625 -7.93 2.54 -16.00
CA PRO A 625 -8.13 1.24 -16.64
C PRO A 625 -8.44 1.35 -18.14
N ILE A 626 -8.54 2.57 -18.67
CA ILE A 626 -8.86 2.88 -20.07
C ILE A 626 -7.87 3.90 -20.65
N ALA A 627 -7.56 3.75 -21.95
CA ALA A 627 -6.73 4.69 -22.70
C ALA A 627 -7.25 4.88 -24.13
N TRP A 628 -7.16 6.09 -24.66
CA TRP A 628 -7.47 6.37 -26.06
C TRP A 628 -6.37 5.87 -26.99
N ALA A 629 -6.74 5.24 -28.09
CA ALA A 629 -5.82 5.08 -29.21
C ALA A 629 -5.43 6.45 -29.78
N PRO A 630 -4.19 6.65 -30.28
CA PRO A 630 -3.72 7.97 -30.72
C PRO A 630 -4.52 8.61 -31.85
N ASP A 631 -5.21 7.80 -32.67
CA ASP A 631 -6.11 8.26 -33.72
C ASP A 631 -7.51 8.67 -33.21
N GLY A 632 -7.80 8.45 -31.94
CA GLY A 632 -9.09 8.75 -31.32
C GLY A 632 -10.23 7.83 -31.77
N SER A 633 -9.98 6.80 -32.56
CA SER A 633 -11.01 5.91 -33.12
C SER A 633 -11.44 4.78 -32.17
N SER A 634 -10.62 4.49 -31.18
CA SER A 634 -10.80 3.33 -30.30
C SER A 634 -10.31 3.61 -28.87
N LEU A 635 -10.82 2.80 -27.93
CA LEU A 635 -10.39 2.77 -26.54
C LEU A 635 -9.80 1.40 -26.20
N LEU A 636 -8.62 1.43 -25.56
CA LEU A 636 -8.06 0.28 -24.87
C LEU A 636 -8.65 0.22 -23.47
N PHE A 637 -8.91 -0.99 -22.97
CA PHE A 637 -9.37 -1.19 -21.60
C PHE A 637 -8.86 -2.51 -21.03
N ALA A 638 -8.58 -2.50 -19.72
CA ALA A 638 -8.27 -3.72 -18.98
C ALA A 638 -9.56 -4.47 -18.66
N ARG A 639 -9.56 -5.78 -18.82
CA ARG A 639 -10.67 -6.66 -18.47
C ARG A 639 -10.18 -7.79 -17.57
N GLN A 640 -10.84 -7.95 -16.44
CA GLN A 640 -10.61 -9.09 -15.56
C GLN A 640 -11.49 -10.26 -16.03
N PRO A 641 -10.90 -11.40 -16.41
CA PRO A 641 -11.67 -12.57 -16.81
C PRO A 641 -12.37 -13.22 -15.61
N ASN A 642 -13.26 -14.16 -15.88
CA ASN A 642 -13.90 -15.00 -14.88
C ASN A 642 -13.46 -16.46 -15.14
N PRO A 643 -12.85 -17.18 -14.19
CA PRO A 643 -12.58 -16.80 -12.79
C PRO A 643 -11.48 -15.75 -12.61
N PRO A 644 -11.43 -15.08 -11.45
CA PRO A 644 -10.51 -13.96 -11.19
C PRO A 644 -9.02 -14.36 -11.12
N ASP A 645 -8.70 -15.63 -11.00
CA ASP A 645 -7.32 -16.16 -10.93
C ASP A 645 -6.54 -16.07 -12.24
N SER A 646 -7.19 -15.56 -13.32
CA SER A 646 -6.57 -15.39 -14.61
C SER A 646 -5.96 -14.01 -14.74
N LYS A 647 -4.89 -13.90 -15.54
CA LYS A 647 -4.28 -12.61 -15.84
C LYS A 647 -5.29 -11.61 -16.40
N THR A 648 -5.21 -10.37 -15.96
CA THR A 648 -5.97 -9.27 -16.56
C THR A 648 -5.59 -9.09 -18.02
N GLU A 649 -6.56 -9.01 -18.89
CA GLU A 649 -6.44 -8.97 -20.34
C GLU A 649 -6.60 -7.55 -20.86
N LEU A 650 -5.88 -7.20 -21.93
CA LEU A 650 -6.07 -5.96 -22.66
C LEU A 650 -7.04 -6.15 -23.83
N TRP A 651 -8.01 -5.27 -23.94
CA TRP A 651 -9.04 -5.28 -24.98
C TRP A 651 -9.13 -3.92 -25.68
N LEU A 652 -9.60 -3.93 -26.92
CA LEU A 652 -9.83 -2.76 -27.76
C LEU A 652 -11.29 -2.69 -28.17
N ILE A 653 -11.91 -1.51 -28.10
CA ILE A 653 -13.27 -1.26 -28.59
C ILE A 653 -13.31 0.02 -29.43
N SER A 654 -14.00 -0.02 -30.57
CA SER A 654 -14.24 1.18 -31.38
C SER A 654 -15.14 2.17 -30.63
N VAL A 655 -14.84 3.46 -30.71
CA VAL A 655 -15.73 4.50 -30.14
C VAL A 655 -17.09 4.57 -30.83
N GLN A 656 -17.27 3.96 -32.01
CA GLN A 656 -18.56 3.84 -32.66
C GLN A 656 -19.42 2.70 -32.06
N GLY A 657 -18.81 1.84 -31.22
CA GLY A 657 -19.42 0.63 -30.68
C GLY A 657 -19.03 -0.61 -31.45
N GLY A 658 -19.72 -1.70 -31.19
CA GLY A 658 -19.45 -3.02 -31.75
C GLY A 658 -18.82 -3.96 -30.74
N GLU A 659 -18.45 -5.18 -31.19
CA GLU A 659 -17.83 -6.17 -30.32
C GLU A 659 -16.38 -5.79 -29.97
N PRO A 660 -16.03 -5.82 -28.67
CA PRO A 660 -14.66 -5.57 -28.26
C PRO A 660 -13.74 -6.71 -28.73
N ARG A 661 -12.52 -6.35 -29.10
CA ARG A 661 -11.49 -7.29 -29.55
C ARG A 661 -10.41 -7.48 -28.49
N LYS A 662 -10.13 -8.74 -28.14
CA LYS A 662 -9.02 -9.08 -27.25
C LYS A 662 -7.68 -8.86 -27.96
N LEU A 663 -6.70 -8.32 -27.25
CA LEU A 663 -5.31 -8.15 -27.70
C LEU A 663 -4.41 -9.20 -27.05
N GLU A 664 -3.23 -9.45 -27.62
CA GLU A 664 -2.29 -10.49 -27.14
C GLU A 664 -1.50 -10.05 -25.89
N LEU A 665 -1.98 -9.07 -25.14
CA LEU A 665 -1.35 -8.60 -23.90
C LEU A 665 -2.21 -8.97 -22.71
N ALA A 666 -1.62 -9.72 -21.78
CA ALA A 666 -2.20 -10.03 -20.48
C ALA A 666 -1.11 -10.02 -19.40
N ALA A 667 -1.42 -9.49 -18.22
CA ALA A 667 -0.50 -9.42 -17.08
C ALA A 667 -1.26 -9.55 -15.76
N ASP A 668 -0.54 -9.95 -14.70
CA ASP A 668 -1.11 -10.05 -13.37
C ASP A 668 -1.55 -8.66 -12.89
N GLY A 669 -2.79 -8.53 -12.42
CA GLY A 669 -3.33 -7.29 -11.87
C GLY A 669 -3.09 -6.05 -12.74
N MET A 670 -3.19 -6.16 -14.08
CA MET A 670 -2.95 -5.03 -15.00
C MET A 670 -3.90 -3.88 -14.71
N ARG A 671 -3.35 -2.70 -14.46
CA ARG A 671 -4.08 -1.44 -14.25
C ARG A 671 -3.25 -0.24 -14.74
N ASP A 672 -3.82 0.95 -14.73
CA ASP A 672 -3.18 2.22 -15.12
C ASP A 672 -2.54 2.18 -16.51
N ILE A 673 -3.36 1.87 -17.50
CA ILE A 673 -2.92 1.74 -18.90
C ILE A 673 -2.71 3.13 -19.49
N CYS A 674 -1.59 3.33 -20.17
CA CYS A 674 -1.37 4.48 -21.04
C CYS A 674 -0.66 4.07 -22.32
N ILE A 675 -0.99 4.76 -23.42
CA ILE A 675 -0.42 4.50 -24.73
C ILE A 675 0.49 5.63 -25.15
N HIS A 676 1.63 5.29 -25.70
CA HIS A 676 2.56 6.24 -26.28
C HIS A 676 1.96 6.89 -27.54
N PRO A 677 2.28 8.16 -27.85
CA PRO A 677 1.76 8.86 -29.06
C PRO A 677 2.06 8.16 -30.39
N ASP A 678 3.06 7.25 -30.44
CA ASP A 678 3.35 6.46 -31.67
C ASP A 678 2.31 5.35 -31.95
N GLY A 679 1.41 5.07 -31.00
CA GLY A 679 0.37 4.06 -31.11
C GLY A 679 0.84 2.61 -30.99
N ARG A 680 2.12 2.37 -30.64
CA ARG A 680 2.71 1.04 -30.51
C ARG A 680 3.10 0.67 -29.11
N HIS A 681 3.73 1.60 -28.38
CA HIS A 681 4.18 1.33 -27.02
C HIS A 681 3.04 1.56 -26.01
N ILE A 682 2.82 0.59 -25.17
CA ILE A 682 1.83 0.64 -24.08
C ILE A 682 2.57 0.49 -22.77
N ALA A 683 2.38 1.42 -21.86
CA ALA A 683 2.83 1.27 -20.49
C ALA A 683 1.64 0.98 -19.56
N PHE A 684 1.86 0.12 -18.58
CA PHE A 684 0.84 -0.29 -17.60
C PHE A 684 1.49 -0.66 -16.27
N THR A 685 0.70 -0.58 -15.21
CA THR A 685 1.07 -1.14 -13.91
C THR A 685 0.66 -2.61 -13.87
N SER A 686 1.58 -3.52 -13.52
CA SER A 686 1.26 -4.88 -13.09
C SER A 686 1.37 -4.95 -11.58
N VAL A 687 0.36 -5.53 -10.94
CA VAL A 687 0.27 -5.61 -9.48
C VAL A 687 0.17 -7.07 -9.07
N GLN A 688 0.98 -7.43 -8.09
CA GLN A 688 0.91 -8.71 -7.42
C GLN A 688 0.60 -8.46 -5.95
N ASP A 689 -0.59 -8.88 -5.55
CA ASP A 689 -1.03 -8.82 -4.16
C ASP A 689 -0.80 -10.18 -3.51
N ARG A 690 -0.15 -10.16 -2.36
CA ARG A 690 0.04 -11.35 -1.54
C ARG A 690 -0.48 -11.08 -0.15
N ASN A 691 -1.48 -11.84 0.23
CA ASN A 691 -2.04 -11.83 1.56
C ASN A 691 -1.64 -13.10 2.30
N GLU A 692 -1.17 -12.94 3.53
CA GLU A 692 -0.70 -14.04 4.36
C GLU A 692 -1.22 -13.90 5.78
N VAL A 693 -1.56 -15.01 6.40
CA VAL A 693 -1.85 -15.09 7.83
C VAL A 693 -0.69 -15.82 8.51
N TRP A 694 -0.17 -15.19 9.53
CA TRP A 694 0.93 -15.70 10.35
C TRP A 694 0.52 -15.86 11.79
N VAL A 695 1.20 -16.75 12.50
CA VAL A 695 1.04 -16.95 13.94
C VAL A 695 2.38 -16.81 14.66
N LEU A 696 2.39 -16.03 15.73
CA LEU A 696 3.49 -15.87 16.66
C LEU A 696 3.19 -16.73 17.88
N GLU A 697 4.02 -17.75 18.11
CA GLU A 697 3.85 -18.78 19.13
C GLU A 697 4.91 -18.66 20.25
N ASN A 698 4.65 -19.24 21.41
CA ASN A 698 5.51 -19.25 22.58
C ASN A 698 5.77 -17.87 23.20
N PHE A 699 4.94 -16.87 22.88
CA PHE A 699 5.10 -15.51 23.39
C PHE A 699 4.99 -15.42 24.91
N LEU A 700 4.04 -16.09 25.54
CA LEU A 700 3.82 -16.08 27.00
C LEU A 700 5.01 -16.64 27.76
N THR A 701 5.59 -17.74 27.28
CA THR A 701 6.78 -18.37 27.89
C THR A 701 8.02 -17.50 27.77
N ALA A 702 8.19 -16.80 26.67
CA ALA A 702 9.31 -15.90 26.43
C ALA A 702 9.23 -14.63 27.30
N SER A 703 8.05 -14.03 27.47
CA SER A 703 7.82 -12.86 28.30
C SER A 703 8.05 -13.12 29.80
N GLN A 704 7.77 -14.33 30.26
CA GLN A 704 8.02 -14.76 31.66
C GLN A 704 9.51 -15.05 31.93
N SER A 705 10.28 -15.51 30.93
CA SER A 705 11.71 -15.83 31.07
C SER A 705 12.62 -14.60 31.05
N ALA A 706 12.17 -13.48 30.57
CA ALA A 706 12.90 -12.22 30.62
C ALA A 706 13.05 -11.64 32.03
N LYS A 707 12.46 -12.31 33.05
CA LYS A 707 12.55 -11.98 34.49
C LYS A 707 13.72 -12.64 35.24
N LYS A 708 14.41 -13.60 34.66
CA LYS A 708 15.59 -14.25 35.24
C LYS A 708 16.87 -13.76 34.55
#